data_4cb1178a689d2e00c193529a40fad594
#
_entry.id   4cb1178a689d2e00c193529a40fad594
#
_cell.length_a   1.000
_cell.length_b   1.000
_cell.length_c   1.000
_cell.angle_alpha   90.00
_cell.angle_beta   90.00
_cell.angle_gamma   90.00
#
_symmetry.space_group_name_H-M   'P 1'
#
loop_
_entity.id
_entity.type
_entity.pdbx_description
1 polymer ?
#
loop_
_entity_poly.entity_id
_entity_poly.type
_entity_poly.pdbx_seq_one_letter_code
_entity_poly.pdbx_strand_id
1 'polypeptide(L)'
;MLVCFLFFYDKFPLLFLIIFHTKSLRKDFKFRYICFLMKKAVFSLLCISLGLHVHAQNTGKDIYRPEQEQINNLIDTKLDIKLNFDNQSIDGKEWLTLKPHFYPTDSLTLDAKNMLIHQISLVNNNGNTTPLQYDYDLNQQKLKIKLNKTYTRDQTYKIFIQYTAYPEGVPGRDKKYYSKDKGLYFINPQGKNSYIPTQAWTQGEPMDNSGWFPTIDSPNQKTTQEISLTVPKNFVTLSNGTLTSKIDNANGTRTDNWRQTQKHAPYLFFIGVGDFAVVEDQWKGRPVNYYVEPEYKSVAKEIFGKTPEMLTFFSEKFGYEYPWDKYSQMVVRDFVTGAMENTTAVSHSQTAQQKHGELVDKNVWEDVIAHELAHHWFGDLVTSESFANLTVNEGFANYSEYLWREHKYGKDYADELREEDLEDYFSGNNFHKDLVRFDYKKVGDMFDRVTYNKGGYILHMLRSYLGDDAFFESIKYFLNHHEYQKAEAQQLRLAFEHVTGKDLNWFFNQWFFGHGHPKINVVTEYKPNEVVVNLKQTQSPLFEFPLTIDVYENGKRTRHKVWVKKEPLNTFKFSTQGKAQLVVVDGINDIVVEFNEEKPVDLYVQQYLLCKDELPSRMQAIKKLAYNQLISKNALSTLITAMKDPSAGIRKLAIESLDVTDSVVQEQAEEALAKIAESDPKTLVRAEALKKLAQIDKDKKYLNLFKNALKSESFAVKGAAIDYLSQNAPEELDNLSEDLDIKLAVNSPRLLEKLIPQWRQENKINYFPELNEMAALYALMPYIKPEYAKASQMAFDWILSTNDLASTQAIAKVYSNYYKFMKENQKEAIPFLRAMANNALELKQKTYQQYPNDDLKKQIEVLEEVINEIKD
;
A
#
# COMPACT_ATOMS: atom_id res chain seq x y z
N MET A 1 -11.17 38.94 -12.56
CA MET A 1 -11.33 40.29 -11.97
C MET A 1 -12.78 40.64 -11.62
N LEU A 2 -13.78 40.13 -12.29
CA LEU A 2 -15.20 40.36 -11.93
C LEU A 2 -15.69 39.51 -10.73
N VAL A 3 -15.15 38.32 -10.54
CA VAL A 3 -15.57 37.39 -9.45
C VAL A 3 -15.02 37.79 -8.07
N CYS A 4 -13.86 38.46 -8.02
CA CYS A 4 -13.33 39.00 -6.77
C CYS A 4 -14.06 40.22 -6.24
N PHE A 5 -14.85 40.94 -7.07
CA PHE A 5 -15.57 42.14 -6.67
C PHE A 5 -16.89 41.83 -5.92
N LEU A 6 -17.48 40.68 -6.16
CA LEU A 6 -18.75 40.28 -5.51
C LEU A 6 -18.57 39.80 -4.07
N PHE A 7 -17.42 39.21 -3.73
CA PHE A 7 -17.15 38.74 -2.35
C PHE A 7 -16.81 39.83 -1.34
N PHE A 8 -16.40 41.02 -1.80
CA PHE A 8 -16.09 42.14 -0.90
C PHE A 8 -17.30 43.03 -0.58
N TYR A 9 -18.43 42.80 -1.24
CA TYR A 9 -19.62 43.67 -1.07
C TYR A 9 -20.38 43.42 0.25
N ASP A 10 -20.31 42.20 0.76
CA ASP A 10 -21.08 41.79 1.97
C ASP A 10 -20.38 42.09 3.30
N LYS A 11 -19.10 42.38 3.34
CA LYS A 11 -18.36 42.54 4.60
C LYS A 11 -18.02 43.99 4.99
N PHE A 12 -18.14 44.97 4.08
CA PHE A 12 -17.82 46.38 4.38
C PHE A 12 -18.76 47.40 3.72
N PRO A 13 -20.03 47.44 4.12
CA PRO A 13 -20.99 48.45 3.53
C PRO A 13 -20.68 49.89 3.94
N LEU A 14 -20.00 50.15 5.08
CA LEU A 14 -19.75 51.49 5.59
C LEU A 14 -18.66 52.27 4.83
N LEU A 15 -17.68 51.61 4.22
CA LEU A 15 -16.59 52.29 3.51
C LEU A 15 -17.01 52.81 2.15
N PHE A 16 -18.02 52.20 1.55
CA PHE A 16 -18.55 52.63 0.23
C PHE A 16 -19.50 53.82 0.30
N LEU A 17 -20.22 54.00 1.45
CA LEU A 17 -21.14 55.14 1.60
C LEU A 17 -20.40 56.47 1.76
N ILE A 18 -19.20 56.48 2.36
CA ILE A 18 -18.37 57.69 2.53
C ILE A 18 -17.81 58.19 1.15
N ILE A 19 -17.58 57.31 0.20
CA ILE A 19 -17.04 57.69 -1.11
C ILE A 19 -18.11 58.25 -2.06
N PHE A 20 -19.38 57.87 -1.89
CA PHE A 20 -20.47 58.35 -2.74
C PHE A 20 -21.09 59.66 -2.29
N HIS A 21 -20.99 60.06 -1.01
CA HIS A 21 -21.57 61.32 -0.51
C HIS A 21 -20.73 62.57 -0.82
N THR A 22 -19.53 62.43 -1.35
CA THR A 22 -18.62 63.54 -1.66
C THR A 22 -18.69 64.04 -3.13
N LYS A 23 -19.71 63.63 -3.88
CA LYS A 23 -19.88 64.07 -5.27
C LYS A 23 -20.32 65.55 -5.43
N SER A 24 -20.64 66.27 -4.33
CA SER A 24 -21.14 67.64 -4.38
C SER A 24 -20.09 68.73 -4.10
N LEU A 25 -18.86 68.42 -3.77
CA LEU A 25 -17.81 69.41 -3.45
C LEU A 25 -16.62 69.27 -4.42
N ARG A 26 -16.86 69.70 -5.66
CA ARG A 26 -15.77 69.77 -6.68
C ARG A 26 -15.41 71.22 -6.94
N LYS A 27 -14.51 71.84 -6.18
CA LYS A 27 -13.80 73.06 -6.63
C LYS A 27 -12.52 73.44 -5.87
N ASP A 28 -11.93 72.67 -5.00
CA ASP A 28 -10.74 73.08 -4.29
C ASP A 28 -9.52 72.14 -4.54
N PHE A 29 -8.40 72.75 -4.98
CA PHE A 29 -7.15 72.05 -5.32
C PHE A 29 -6.56 71.30 -4.13
N LYS A 30 -6.76 71.78 -2.89
CA LYS A 30 -6.32 71.12 -1.67
C LYS A 30 -7.08 69.83 -1.40
N PHE A 31 -8.35 69.76 -1.78
CA PHE A 31 -9.17 68.55 -1.61
C PHE A 31 -8.75 67.44 -2.57
N ARG A 32 -8.31 67.80 -3.81
CA ARG A 32 -7.75 66.82 -4.78
C ARG A 32 -6.44 66.22 -4.29
N TYR A 33 -5.59 66.99 -3.58
CA TYR A 33 -4.33 66.52 -3.07
C TYR A 33 -4.55 65.61 -1.86
N ILE A 34 -5.47 65.92 -0.98
CA ILE A 34 -5.86 65.03 0.15
C ILE A 34 -6.48 63.73 -0.36
N CYS A 35 -7.39 63.79 -1.35
CA CYS A 35 -7.94 62.58 -1.98
C CYS A 35 -6.87 61.73 -2.73
N PHE A 36 -5.85 62.38 -3.31
CA PHE A 36 -4.71 61.67 -3.92
C PHE A 36 -3.81 61.02 -2.88
N LEU A 37 -3.52 61.67 -1.77
CA LEU A 37 -2.77 61.10 -0.63
C LEU A 37 -3.56 59.99 0.07
N MET A 38 -4.86 60.14 0.28
CA MET A 38 -5.71 59.09 0.81
C MET A 38 -5.79 57.86 -0.13
N LYS A 39 -5.90 58.06 -1.46
CA LYS A 39 -5.85 56.99 -2.43
C LYS A 39 -4.51 56.25 -2.41
N LYS A 40 -3.39 56.95 -2.29
CA LYS A 40 -2.06 56.34 -2.11
C LYS A 40 -1.93 55.59 -0.80
N ALA A 41 -2.44 56.13 0.31
CA ALA A 41 -2.44 55.49 1.60
C ALA A 41 -3.33 54.23 1.64
N VAL A 42 -4.53 54.29 1.03
CA VAL A 42 -5.42 53.13 0.86
C VAL A 42 -4.83 52.07 -0.05
N PHE A 43 -4.18 52.51 -1.17
CA PHE A 43 -3.48 51.58 -2.04
C PHE A 43 -2.27 50.93 -1.38
N SER A 44 -1.49 51.67 -0.59
CA SER A 44 -0.38 51.14 0.18
C SER A 44 -0.86 50.20 1.31
N LEU A 45 -1.96 50.54 2.00
CA LEU A 45 -2.59 49.64 2.98
C LEU A 45 -3.16 48.36 2.32
N LEU A 46 -3.74 48.47 1.12
CA LEU A 46 -4.18 47.33 0.34
C LEU A 46 -2.98 46.44 -0.10
N CYS A 47 -1.90 47.05 -0.54
CA CYS A 47 -0.69 46.32 -0.90
C CYS A 47 -0.01 45.66 0.32
N ILE A 48 -0.05 46.33 1.49
CA ILE A 48 0.45 45.76 2.76
C ILE A 48 -0.48 44.62 3.23
N SER A 49 -1.82 44.80 3.14
CA SER A 49 -2.76 43.71 3.50
C SER A 49 -2.70 42.53 2.53
N LEU A 50 -2.52 42.75 1.22
CA LEU A 50 -2.28 41.71 0.24
C LEU A 50 -0.91 41.02 0.46
N GLY A 51 0.14 41.78 0.80
CA GLY A 51 1.44 41.22 1.18
C GLY A 51 1.40 40.39 2.46
N LEU A 52 0.61 40.83 3.45
CA LEU A 52 0.39 40.07 4.69
C LEU A 52 -0.49 38.81 4.47
N HIS A 53 -1.46 38.87 3.55
CA HIS A 53 -2.26 37.70 3.18
C HIS A 53 -1.45 36.69 2.36
N VAL A 54 -0.54 37.14 1.50
CA VAL A 54 0.40 36.25 0.78
C VAL A 54 1.41 35.63 1.75
N HIS A 55 1.86 36.34 2.81
CA HIS A 55 2.68 35.77 3.86
C HIS A 55 1.88 34.83 4.80
N ALA A 56 0.58 35.13 5.08
CA ALA A 56 -0.26 34.26 5.89
C ALA A 56 -0.70 32.97 5.16
N GLN A 57 -0.71 32.96 3.82
CA GLN A 57 -0.93 31.71 3.04
C GLN A 57 0.31 30.84 2.94
N ASN A 58 1.49 31.32 3.32
CA ASN A 58 2.74 30.58 3.34
C ASN A 58 3.05 29.92 4.71
N THR A 59 2.11 29.90 5.66
CA THR A 59 2.27 29.21 6.96
C THR A 59 2.02 27.70 6.88
N GLY A 60 1.97 27.13 5.70
CA GLY A 60 1.80 25.70 5.43
C GLY A 60 2.99 25.04 4.75
N LYS A 61 4.18 25.65 4.73
CA LYS A 61 5.36 24.90 4.31
C LYS A 61 5.62 23.80 5.33
N ASP A 62 5.63 22.58 4.86
CA ASP A 62 5.95 21.43 5.65
C ASP A 62 7.33 21.64 6.30
N ILE A 63 7.48 21.16 7.54
CA ILE A 63 8.71 21.35 8.31
C ILE A 63 9.80 20.52 7.65
N TYR A 64 10.92 21.15 7.28
CA TYR A 64 12.10 20.41 6.83
C TYR A 64 12.55 19.45 7.93
N ARG A 65 12.63 18.16 7.60
CA ARG A 65 13.04 17.08 8.49
C ARG A 65 14.39 16.55 8.03
N PRO A 66 15.48 17.08 8.63
CA PRO A 66 16.80 16.58 8.32
C PRO A 66 16.90 15.11 8.74
N GLU A 67 17.85 14.45 8.18
CA GLU A 67 18.32 13.17 8.69
C GLU A 67 18.67 13.25 10.18
N GLN A 68 18.44 12.15 10.92
CA GLN A 68 18.82 12.11 12.33
C GLN A 68 20.33 12.16 12.49
N GLU A 69 20.82 13.16 13.26
CA GLU A 69 22.24 13.30 13.54
C GLU A 69 22.80 12.05 14.21
N GLN A 70 23.88 11.51 13.64
CA GLN A 70 24.60 10.36 14.20
C GLN A 70 25.64 10.79 15.22
N ILE A 71 25.26 10.89 16.47
CA ILE A 71 26.18 11.15 17.59
C ILE A 71 26.90 9.85 18.00
N ASN A 72 26.14 8.77 18.12
CA ASN A 72 26.61 7.43 18.42
C ASN A 72 26.14 6.43 17.35
N ASN A 73 26.95 5.41 17.10
CA ASN A 73 26.62 4.30 16.23
C ASN A 73 26.40 3.03 17.06
N LEU A 74 25.31 2.33 16.75
CA LEU A 74 25.09 0.96 17.21
C LEU A 74 26.10 0.02 16.53
N ILE A 75 26.61 -0.95 17.27
CA ILE A 75 27.53 -1.99 16.77
C ILE A 75 26.89 -3.36 16.93
N ASP A 76 26.37 -3.63 18.14
CA ASP A 76 25.78 -4.92 18.51
C ASP A 76 24.65 -4.69 19.52
N THR A 77 23.51 -5.35 19.29
CA THR A 77 22.33 -5.31 20.14
C THR A 77 22.00 -6.73 20.59
N LYS A 78 22.07 -6.95 21.91
CA LYS A 78 21.69 -8.25 22.53
C LYS A 78 20.50 -8.06 23.45
N LEU A 79 19.46 -8.85 23.25
CA LEU A 79 18.21 -8.83 24.00
C LEU A 79 17.97 -10.18 24.71
N ASP A 80 17.57 -10.14 25.96
CA ASP A 80 17.00 -11.27 26.71
C ASP A 80 15.58 -10.87 27.12
N ILE A 81 14.59 -11.46 26.46
CA ILE A 81 13.19 -11.02 26.46
C ILE A 81 12.29 -12.13 26.96
N LYS A 82 11.37 -11.76 27.84
CA LYS A 82 10.25 -12.61 28.25
C LYS A 82 8.94 -11.92 27.93
N LEU A 83 8.12 -12.56 27.10
CA LEU A 83 6.76 -12.12 26.80
C LEU A 83 5.80 -12.47 27.93
N ASN A 84 4.97 -11.52 28.33
CA ASN A 84 3.87 -11.69 29.25
C ASN A 84 2.54 -11.46 28.53
N PHE A 85 1.88 -12.54 28.14
CA PHE A 85 0.60 -12.48 27.42
C PHE A 85 -0.54 -11.95 28.31
N ASP A 86 -0.53 -12.22 29.63
CA ASP A 86 -1.59 -11.75 30.52
C ASP A 86 -1.60 -10.23 30.66
N ASN A 87 -0.42 -9.64 30.81
CA ASN A 87 -0.25 -8.18 30.97
C ASN A 87 0.06 -7.46 29.64
N GLN A 88 0.18 -8.20 28.55
CA GLN A 88 0.55 -7.68 27.22
C GLN A 88 1.81 -6.79 27.32
N SER A 89 2.88 -7.35 27.89
CA SER A 89 4.14 -6.62 28.17
C SER A 89 5.38 -7.48 27.87
N ILE A 90 6.51 -6.83 27.84
CA ILE A 90 7.85 -7.46 27.75
C ILE A 90 8.67 -7.11 28.97
N ASP A 91 9.20 -8.13 29.65
CA ASP A 91 10.34 -7.97 30.56
C ASP A 91 11.63 -8.16 29.77
N GLY A 92 12.45 -7.12 29.68
CA GLY A 92 13.64 -7.10 28.84
C GLY A 92 14.91 -6.78 29.61
N LYS A 93 15.99 -7.47 29.22
CA LYS A 93 17.38 -7.09 29.51
C LYS A 93 18.07 -6.88 28.19
N GLU A 94 18.80 -5.80 28.10
CA GLU A 94 19.47 -5.38 26.89
C GLU A 94 20.94 -5.06 27.13
N TRP A 95 21.77 -5.43 26.19
CA TRP A 95 23.17 -5.05 26.13
C TRP A 95 23.43 -4.39 24.78
N LEU A 96 23.74 -3.09 24.79
CA LEU A 96 24.11 -2.32 23.61
C LEU A 96 25.62 -2.07 23.58
N THR A 97 26.28 -2.45 22.51
CA THR A 97 27.64 -2.05 22.19
C THR A 97 27.60 -0.89 21.22
N LEU A 98 28.23 0.24 21.60
CA LEU A 98 28.21 1.49 20.82
C LEU A 98 29.59 2.11 20.73
N LYS A 99 29.74 3.08 19.82
CA LYS A 99 30.87 4.01 19.75
C LYS A 99 30.39 5.38 19.27
N PRO A 100 31.11 6.48 19.63
CA PRO A 100 30.86 7.77 18.98
C PRO A 100 31.00 7.68 17.47
N HIS A 101 30.19 8.41 16.72
CA HIS A 101 30.28 8.44 15.27
C HIS A 101 31.56 9.14 14.81
N PHE A 102 31.72 10.39 15.18
CA PHE A 102 32.91 11.17 14.87
C PHE A 102 33.43 12.01 16.06
N TYR A 103 32.60 12.90 16.61
CA TYR A 103 32.99 13.77 17.72
C TYR A 103 32.99 13.01 19.05
N PRO A 104 33.94 13.32 19.94
CA PRO A 104 33.93 12.76 21.28
C PRO A 104 32.63 13.10 22.01
N THR A 105 32.05 12.11 22.71
CA THR A 105 30.81 12.31 23.48
C THR A 105 30.88 11.60 24.83
N ASP A 106 30.18 12.13 25.81
CA ASP A 106 29.97 11.56 27.13
C ASP A 106 28.48 11.31 27.41
N SER A 107 27.66 11.29 26.34
CA SER A 107 26.21 11.08 26.41
C SER A 107 25.71 10.13 25.35
N LEU A 108 24.60 9.46 25.67
CA LEU A 108 23.84 8.61 24.75
C LEU A 108 22.36 8.93 24.91
N THR A 109 21.68 9.11 23.79
CA THR A 109 20.21 9.23 23.76
C THR A 109 19.63 8.04 23.00
N LEU A 110 18.67 7.36 23.63
CA LEU A 110 17.91 6.26 23.03
C LEU A 110 16.44 6.65 22.94
N ASP A 111 15.76 6.12 21.96
CA ASP A 111 14.32 6.06 21.89
C ASP A 111 13.82 4.94 22.81
N ALA A 112 12.78 5.22 23.61
CA ALA A 112 12.22 4.25 24.56
C ALA A 112 10.75 4.60 24.79
N LYS A 113 9.86 4.02 24.01
CA LYS A 113 8.42 4.33 24.06
C LYS A 113 7.70 3.43 25.06
N ASN A 114 6.83 4.02 25.88
CA ASN A 114 5.96 3.27 26.82
C ASN A 114 6.69 2.27 27.75
N MET A 115 7.82 2.66 28.33
CA MET A 115 8.65 1.77 29.16
C MET A 115 8.75 2.20 30.61
N LEU A 116 9.03 1.22 31.48
CA LEU A 116 9.60 1.41 32.81
C LEU A 116 11.06 0.97 32.77
N ILE A 117 11.97 1.88 33.11
CA ILE A 117 13.41 1.61 33.16
C ILE A 117 13.77 1.27 34.60
N HIS A 118 14.31 0.08 34.82
CA HIS A 118 14.65 -0.43 36.16
C HIS A 118 16.12 -0.19 36.50
N GLN A 119 17.02 -0.35 35.50
CA GLN A 119 18.46 -0.19 35.70
C GLN A 119 19.13 0.20 34.40
N ILE A 120 20.11 1.11 34.51
CA ILE A 120 21.08 1.40 33.44
C ILE A 120 22.47 1.36 34.04
N SER A 121 23.37 0.61 33.41
CA SER A 121 24.75 0.46 33.88
C SER A 121 25.73 0.37 32.73
N LEU A 122 26.94 0.86 32.92
CA LEU A 122 28.08 0.55 32.06
C LEU A 122 28.57 -0.86 32.35
N VAL A 123 28.82 -1.64 31.31
CA VAL A 123 29.44 -2.98 31.43
C VAL A 123 30.95 -2.82 31.27
N ASN A 124 31.67 -3.15 32.30
CA ASN A 124 33.14 -3.08 32.31
C ASN A 124 33.77 -4.28 31.59
N ASN A 125 35.06 -4.18 31.23
CA ASN A 125 35.77 -5.27 30.53
C ASN A 125 35.84 -6.59 31.31
N ASN A 126 35.68 -6.56 32.63
CA ASN A 126 35.63 -7.76 33.48
C ASN A 126 34.22 -8.35 33.67
N GLY A 127 33.21 -7.79 32.95
CA GLY A 127 31.83 -8.19 33.06
C GLY A 127 31.02 -7.55 34.18
N ASN A 128 31.67 -6.85 35.11
CA ASN A 128 30.99 -6.14 36.20
C ASN A 128 30.25 -4.91 35.65
N THR A 129 29.18 -4.48 36.31
CA THR A 129 28.39 -3.32 35.93
C THR A 129 28.57 -2.16 36.89
N THR A 130 28.58 -0.94 36.37
CA THR A 130 28.61 0.31 37.14
C THR A 130 27.38 1.13 36.78
N PRO A 131 26.53 1.52 37.75
CA PRO A 131 25.34 2.33 37.46
C PRO A 131 25.67 3.63 36.74
N LEU A 132 24.81 4.02 35.79
CA LEU A 132 24.88 5.29 35.08
C LEU A 132 23.69 6.18 35.48
N GLN A 133 23.97 7.49 35.46
CA GLN A 133 22.91 8.50 35.61
C GLN A 133 22.14 8.63 34.29
N TYR A 134 20.82 8.77 34.37
CA TYR A 134 19.97 8.99 33.21
C TYR A 134 18.78 9.88 33.55
N ASP A 135 18.21 10.48 32.53
CA ASP A 135 16.94 11.19 32.53
C ASP A 135 15.99 10.55 31.48
N TYR A 136 14.75 10.30 31.85
CA TYR A 136 13.76 9.75 30.94
C TYR A 136 12.69 10.80 30.63
N ASP A 137 12.85 11.46 29.48
CA ASP A 137 11.93 12.45 28.97
C ASP A 137 10.66 11.78 28.44
N LEU A 138 9.62 11.75 29.29
CA LEU A 138 8.32 11.12 28.97
C LEU A 138 7.55 11.82 27.86
N ASN A 139 7.80 13.13 27.60
CA ASN A 139 7.12 13.85 26.52
C ASN A 139 7.70 13.48 25.15
N GLN A 140 9.03 13.29 25.09
CA GLN A 140 9.75 12.94 23.88
C GLN A 140 9.95 11.43 23.74
N GLN A 141 9.66 10.65 24.76
CA GLN A 141 9.94 9.20 24.84
C GLN A 141 11.44 8.92 24.60
N LYS A 142 12.30 9.77 25.15
CA LYS A 142 13.77 9.72 24.99
C LYS A 142 14.45 9.43 26.32
N LEU A 143 15.36 8.47 26.29
CA LEU A 143 16.21 8.08 27.42
C LEU A 143 17.60 8.71 27.24
N LYS A 144 17.93 9.70 28.05
CA LYS A 144 19.19 10.45 28.01
C LYS A 144 20.13 9.90 29.08
N ILE A 145 21.25 9.31 28.69
CA ILE A 145 22.20 8.60 29.55
C ILE A 145 23.49 9.36 29.59
N LYS A 146 24.01 9.66 30.80
CA LYS A 146 25.35 10.25 31.02
C LYS A 146 26.36 9.11 31.13
N LEU A 147 27.34 9.09 30.24
CA LEU A 147 28.42 8.11 30.28
C LEU A 147 29.43 8.47 31.41
N ASN A 148 30.20 7.48 31.82
CA ASN A 148 31.17 7.62 32.92
C ASN A 148 32.41 8.50 32.56
N LYS A 149 32.66 8.71 31.26
CA LYS A 149 33.72 9.54 30.69
C LYS A 149 33.36 9.93 29.26
N THR A 150 34.16 10.84 28.70
CA THR A 150 34.12 11.12 27.26
C THR A 150 34.80 9.98 26.49
N TYR A 151 34.09 9.44 25.48
CA TYR A 151 34.58 8.44 24.53
C TYR A 151 34.90 9.10 23.19
N THR A 152 35.91 8.59 22.51
CA THR A 152 36.26 8.98 21.14
C THR A 152 35.77 7.95 20.12
N ARG A 153 35.76 8.30 18.83
CA ARG A 153 35.31 7.43 17.73
C ARG A 153 36.05 6.09 17.63
N ASP A 154 37.25 5.98 18.21
CA ASP A 154 38.05 4.75 18.21
C ASP A 154 37.82 3.89 19.46
N GLN A 155 36.94 4.31 20.35
CA GLN A 155 36.59 3.63 21.59
C GLN A 155 35.16 3.13 21.58
N THR A 156 35.00 1.88 21.95
CA THR A 156 33.66 1.29 22.18
C THR A 156 33.32 1.32 23.66
N TYR A 157 32.04 1.36 23.95
CA TYR A 157 31.47 1.16 25.28
C TYR A 157 30.27 0.27 25.22
N LYS A 158 29.95 -0.43 26.32
CA LYS A 158 28.82 -1.33 26.41
C LYS A 158 27.94 -0.92 27.58
N ILE A 159 26.66 -0.77 27.34
CA ILE A 159 25.66 -0.49 28.38
C ILE A 159 24.74 -1.68 28.57
N PHE A 160 24.23 -1.82 29.79
CA PHE A 160 23.20 -2.76 30.18
C PHE A 160 21.96 -1.96 30.62
N ILE A 161 20.79 -2.37 30.09
CA ILE A 161 19.49 -1.78 30.45
C ILE A 161 18.55 -2.91 30.87
N GLN A 162 17.87 -2.74 32.01
CA GLN A 162 16.76 -3.58 32.40
C GLN A 162 15.48 -2.75 32.40
N TYR A 163 14.45 -3.27 31.74
CA TYR A 163 13.22 -2.53 31.50
C TYR A 163 11.99 -3.45 31.44
N THR A 164 10.80 -2.84 31.54
CA THR A 164 9.54 -3.46 31.15
C THR A 164 8.85 -2.56 30.14
N ALA A 165 8.54 -3.07 28.94
CA ALA A 165 7.80 -2.37 27.89
C ALA A 165 6.32 -2.74 27.92
N TYR A 166 5.46 -1.72 27.77
CA TYR A 166 4.01 -1.84 27.75
C TYR A 166 3.47 -1.21 26.46
N PRO A 167 3.30 -1.95 25.36
CA PRO A 167 2.86 -1.40 24.07
C PRO A 167 1.55 -0.60 24.16
N GLU A 168 0.63 -1.02 25.03
CA GLU A 168 -0.66 -0.33 25.28
C GLU A 168 -0.55 0.86 26.26
N GLY A 169 0.65 1.16 26.72
CA GLY A 169 0.92 2.23 27.70
C GLY A 169 1.17 1.71 29.12
N VAL A 170 2.02 2.41 29.86
CA VAL A 170 2.47 2.01 31.18
C VAL A 170 1.32 2.10 32.20
N PRO A 171 0.96 1.01 32.90
CA PRO A 171 -0.10 1.02 33.88
C PRO A 171 0.08 2.12 34.96
N GLY A 172 -0.98 2.89 35.22
CA GLY A 172 -0.98 3.97 36.21
C GLY A 172 -0.30 5.26 35.77
N ARG A 173 0.31 5.32 34.59
CA ARG A 173 0.85 6.55 34.00
C ARG A 173 -0.28 7.36 33.33
N ASP A 174 -0.19 8.68 33.35
CA ASP A 174 -1.14 9.56 32.63
C ASP A 174 -1.08 9.27 31.12
N LYS A 175 -2.24 9.01 30.51
CA LYS A 175 -2.39 8.64 29.08
C LYS A 175 -1.79 9.69 28.12
N LYS A 176 -1.66 10.96 28.54
CA LYS A 176 -1.00 12.00 27.71
C LYS A 176 0.47 11.69 27.39
N TYR A 177 1.11 10.82 28.17
CA TYR A 177 2.48 10.35 27.95
C TYR A 177 2.57 9.01 27.20
N TYR A 178 1.45 8.47 26.72
CA TYR A 178 1.47 7.23 25.94
C TYR A 178 1.87 7.53 24.49
N SER A 179 2.79 6.76 23.95
CA SER A 179 2.99 6.67 22.51
C SER A 179 1.83 5.89 21.89
N LYS A 180 1.43 6.29 20.68
CA LYS A 180 0.51 5.53 19.84
C LYS A 180 1.23 4.45 19.03
N ASP A 181 2.53 4.63 18.87
CA ASP A 181 3.39 3.72 18.14
C ASP A 181 3.74 2.56 19.08
N LYS A 182 3.10 1.41 18.88
CA LYS A 182 3.15 0.29 19.81
C LYS A 182 4.39 -0.57 19.62
N GLY A 183 4.78 -0.79 18.38
CA GLY A 183 5.90 -1.65 18.01
C GLY A 183 5.68 -3.16 18.27
N LEU A 184 4.83 -3.54 19.22
CA LEU A 184 4.49 -4.92 19.57
C LEU A 184 2.97 -5.06 19.72
N TYR A 185 2.43 -6.14 19.15
CA TYR A 185 1.01 -6.45 19.09
C TYR A 185 0.74 -7.82 19.70
N PHE A 186 -0.32 -7.92 20.51
CA PHE A 186 -0.80 -9.16 21.09
C PHE A 186 -2.18 -9.48 20.54
N ILE A 187 -2.33 -10.63 19.90
CA ILE A 187 -3.58 -11.11 19.32
C ILE A 187 -4.11 -12.23 20.19
N ASN A 188 -5.36 -12.13 20.63
CA ASN A 188 -6.03 -13.12 21.49
C ASN A 188 -5.12 -13.62 22.64
N PRO A 189 -4.51 -12.71 23.44
CA PRO A 189 -3.43 -13.07 24.38
C PRO A 189 -3.82 -14.07 25.45
N GLN A 190 -5.10 -14.16 25.80
CA GLN A 190 -5.62 -15.06 26.81
C GLN A 190 -6.24 -16.34 26.20
N GLY A 191 -6.20 -16.52 24.88
CA GLY A 191 -6.77 -17.66 24.18
C GLY A 191 -8.30 -17.82 24.35
N LYS A 192 -9.01 -16.74 24.70
CA LYS A 192 -10.47 -16.80 24.95
C LYS A 192 -11.28 -17.01 23.68
N ASN A 193 -10.78 -16.54 22.56
CA ASN A 193 -11.42 -16.73 21.28
C ASN A 193 -10.84 -17.95 20.58
N SER A 194 -11.62 -19.03 20.49
CA SER A 194 -11.13 -20.34 20.02
C SER A 194 -10.85 -20.39 18.51
N TYR A 195 -11.33 -19.44 17.73
CA TYR A 195 -11.11 -19.36 16.28
C TYR A 195 -10.06 -18.33 15.87
N ILE A 196 -9.51 -17.57 16.82
CA ILE A 196 -8.37 -16.68 16.61
C ILE A 196 -7.17 -17.27 17.32
N PRO A 197 -6.08 -17.61 16.61
CA PRO A 197 -4.88 -18.11 17.25
C PRO A 197 -4.25 -17.04 18.16
N THR A 198 -3.61 -17.50 19.25
CA THR A 198 -2.84 -16.61 20.11
C THR A 198 -1.52 -16.28 19.42
N GLN A 199 -1.26 -14.98 19.21
CA GLN A 199 -0.04 -14.47 18.56
C GLN A 199 0.51 -13.26 19.32
N ALA A 200 1.81 -13.04 19.21
CA ALA A 200 2.47 -11.77 19.48
C ALA A 200 3.49 -11.50 18.37
N TRP A 201 3.52 -10.30 17.83
CA TRP A 201 4.39 -9.93 16.71
C TRP A 201 4.74 -8.45 16.74
N THR A 202 5.86 -8.07 16.11
CA THR A 202 6.37 -6.71 16.09
C THR A 202 6.30 -6.07 14.71
N GLN A 203 6.08 -4.74 14.69
CA GLN A 203 6.25 -3.87 13.52
C GLN A 203 7.21 -2.76 13.90
N GLY A 204 8.34 -2.68 13.20
CA GLY A 204 9.38 -1.71 13.51
C GLY A 204 9.34 -0.46 12.65
N GLU A 205 8.91 -0.57 11.41
CA GLU A 205 8.85 0.57 10.51
C GLU A 205 7.61 1.45 10.80
N PRO A 206 7.79 2.79 10.75
CA PRO A 206 9.03 3.50 10.43
C PRO A 206 10.05 3.61 11.58
N MET A 207 9.64 3.72 12.84
CA MET A 207 10.49 3.90 14.04
C MET A 207 9.76 3.39 15.29
N ASP A 208 9.15 2.19 15.21
CA ASP A 208 8.27 1.68 16.26
C ASP A 208 8.90 0.57 17.10
N ASN A 209 10.09 0.07 16.72
CA ASN A 209 10.81 -0.92 17.52
C ASN A 209 11.26 -0.39 18.87
N SER A 210 11.43 0.94 19.01
CA SER A 210 11.59 1.57 20.32
C SER A 210 10.38 1.46 21.25
N GLY A 211 9.26 0.88 20.81
CA GLY A 211 8.10 0.50 21.61
C GLY A 211 8.29 -0.78 22.43
N TRP A 212 9.29 -1.61 22.10
CA TRP A 212 9.52 -2.86 22.81
C TRP A 212 10.97 -3.08 23.28
N PHE A 213 11.95 -2.32 22.76
CA PHE A 213 13.30 -2.25 23.34
C PHE A 213 13.92 -0.85 23.15
N PRO A 214 14.73 -0.33 24.09
CA PRO A 214 15.42 0.94 23.94
C PRO A 214 16.46 0.91 22.80
N THR A 215 16.45 1.84 21.85
CA THR A 215 17.40 1.85 20.73
C THR A 215 17.59 3.25 20.14
N ILE A 216 18.54 3.42 19.22
CA ILE A 216 18.55 4.55 18.28
C ILE A 216 17.68 4.13 17.10
N ASP A 217 16.40 4.48 17.14
CA ASP A 217 15.39 4.04 16.18
C ASP A 217 15.42 4.91 14.93
N SER A 218 16.42 4.66 14.07
CA SER A 218 16.67 5.43 12.85
C SER A 218 17.21 4.51 11.76
N PRO A 219 16.77 4.66 10.49
CA PRO A 219 17.21 3.82 9.37
C PRO A 219 18.72 3.96 9.07
N ASN A 220 19.35 5.06 9.49
CA ASN A 220 20.78 5.28 9.28
C ASN A 220 21.69 4.55 10.29
N GLN A 221 21.13 3.75 11.20
CA GLN A 221 21.87 2.86 12.10
C GLN A 221 21.96 1.44 11.53
N LYS A 222 23.06 0.76 11.79
CA LYS A 222 23.27 -0.64 11.43
C LYS A 222 23.91 -1.40 12.57
N THR A 223 23.31 -2.49 13.02
CA THR A 223 23.75 -3.29 14.17
C THR A 223 23.62 -4.79 13.90
N THR A 224 24.43 -5.63 14.54
CA THR A 224 24.18 -7.06 14.66
C THR A 224 23.16 -7.32 15.77
N GLN A 225 22.54 -8.51 15.78
CA GLN A 225 21.46 -8.80 16.71
C GLN A 225 21.60 -10.20 17.33
N GLU A 226 21.38 -10.28 18.65
CA GLU A 226 21.11 -11.53 19.35
C GLU A 226 19.82 -11.37 20.17
N ILE A 227 18.90 -12.34 20.07
CA ILE A 227 17.68 -12.37 20.88
C ILE A 227 17.55 -13.71 21.57
N SER A 228 17.47 -13.70 22.90
CA SER A 228 17.00 -14.81 23.72
C SER A 228 15.52 -14.57 24.06
N LEU A 229 14.62 -15.35 23.45
CA LEU A 229 13.18 -15.15 23.52
C LEU A 229 12.53 -16.25 24.37
N THR A 230 12.04 -15.90 25.55
CA THR A 230 11.35 -16.84 26.46
C THR A 230 9.85 -16.76 26.26
N VAL A 231 9.24 -17.88 25.88
CA VAL A 231 7.83 -18.04 25.51
C VAL A 231 7.21 -19.30 26.12
N PRO A 232 5.87 -19.43 26.17
CA PRO A 232 5.21 -20.70 26.44
C PRO A 232 5.73 -21.81 25.52
N LYS A 233 5.97 -23.01 26.07
CA LYS A 233 6.67 -24.09 25.36
C LYS A 233 5.97 -24.57 24.07
N ASN A 234 4.65 -24.46 24.03
CA ASN A 234 3.83 -24.87 22.89
C ASN A 234 3.86 -23.87 21.70
N PHE A 235 4.31 -22.64 21.91
CA PHE A 235 4.33 -21.65 20.84
C PHE A 235 5.55 -21.78 19.93
N VAL A 236 5.36 -21.44 18.67
CA VAL A 236 6.43 -21.31 17.68
C VAL A 236 7.01 -19.91 17.77
N THR A 237 8.30 -19.74 17.51
CA THR A 237 8.97 -18.44 17.43
C THR A 237 9.61 -18.23 16.06
N LEU A 238 9.66 -16.99 15.62
CA LEU A 238 10.47 -16.53 14.50
C LEU A 238 11.13 -15.20 14.87
N SER A 239 12.42 -15.05 14.53
CA SER A 239 13.14 -13.78 14.60
C SER A 239 14.19 -13.69 13.48
N ASN A 240 14.88 -12.56 13.40
CA ASN A 240 15.95 -12.34 12.42
C ASN A 240 17.13 -13.32 12.62
N GLY A 241 17.80 -13.64 11.51
CA GLY A 241 18.95 -14.54 11.51
C GLY A 241 18.58 -16.01 11.77
N THR A 242 19.50 -16.77 12.31
CA THR A 242 19.36 -18.21 12.54
C THR A 242 19.01 -18.55 13.98
N LEU A 243 18.20 -19.60 14.18
CA LEU A 243 17.93 -20.17 15.48
C LEU A 243 19.13 -21.01 15.93
N THR A 244 19.85 -20.55 16.94
CA THR A 244 21.09 -21.18 17.41
C THR A 244 20.86 -22.23 18.49
N SER A 245 19.81 -22.10 19.31
CA SER A 245 19.43 -23.11 20.30
C SER A 245 18.00 -22.94 20.81
N LYS A 246 17.43 -24.04 21.32
CA LYS A 246 16.15 -24.08 22.06
C LYS A 246 16.41 -24.71 23.40
N ILE A 247 16.01 -24.05 24.48
CA ILE A 247 16.23 -24.52 25.86
C ILE A 247 14.88 -24.59 26.58
N ASP A 248 14.46 -25.80 26.93
CA ASP A 248 13.25 -26.02 27.75
C ASP A 248 13.51 -25.64 29.19
N ASN A 249 12.63 -24.79 29.75
CA ASN A 249 12.69 -24.37 31.15
C ASN A 249 11.77 -25.22 32.05
N ALA A 250 12.13 -25.35 33.31
CA ALA A 250 11.37 -26.18 34.27
C ALA A 250 9.94 -25.66 34.55
N ASN A 251 9.66 -24.40 34.25
CA ASN A 251 8.37 -23.72 34.52
C ASN A 251 7.36 -23.76 33.35
N GLY A 252 7.53 -24.65 32.38
CA GLY A 252 6.65 -24.80 31.23
C GLY A 252 6.89 -23.76 30.10
N THR A 253 7.96 -22.98 30.23
CA THR A 253 8.41 -22.09 29.13
C THR A 253 9.58 -22.70 28.36
N ARG A 254 9.92 -22.05 27.22
CA ARG A 254 11.11 -22.36 26.43
C ARG A 254 11.81 -21.06 26.08
N THR A 255 13.14 -21.08 26.00
CA THR A 255 13.96 -19.98 25.51
C THR A 255 14.57 -20.36 24.18
N ASP A 256 14.21 -19.62 23.13
CA ASP A 256 14.74 -19.74 21.77
C ASP A 256 15.78 -18.64 21.55
N ASN A 257 17.01 -19.02 21.14
CA ASN A 257 18.10 -18.09 20.90
C ASN A 257 18.27 -17.86 19.40
N TRP A 258 18.06 -16.64 18.94
CA TRP A 258 18.19 -16.20 17.55
C TRP A 258 19.40 -15.30 17.39
N ARG A 259 20.09 -15.38 16.23
CA ARG A 259 21.26 -14.57 15.95
C ARG A 259 21.31 -14.11 14.50
N GLN A 260 21.39 -12.79 14.29
CA GLN A 260 21.65 -12.12 13.02
C GLN A 260 23.08 -11.56 13.06
N THR A 261 23.96 -12.14 12.24
CA THR A 261 25.39 -11.82 12.25
C THR A 261 25.75 -10.68 11.31
N GLN A 262 25.01 -10.51 10.23
CA GLN A 262 25.14 -9.37 9.33
C GLN A 262 24.37 -8.17 9.91
N LYS A 263 24.94 -6.96 9.67
CA LYS A 263 24.35 -5.72 10.18
C LYS A 263 23.10 -5.33 9.40
N HIS A 264 22.08 -4.94 10.13
CA HIS A 264 20.84 -4.39 9.58
C HIS A 264 20.31 -3.22 10.42
N ALA A 265 19.31 -2.49 9.89
CA ALA A 265 18.76 -1.34 10.61
C ALA A 265 17.86 -1.80 11.78
N PRO A 266 17.76 -1.00 12.86
CA PRO A 266 16.91 -1.35 14.01
C PRO A 266 15.44 -1.55 13.68
N TYR A 267 14.86 -0.81 12.72
CA TYR A 267 13.46 -0.96 12.33
C TYR A 267 13.13 -2.35 11.76
N LEU A 268 14.14 -3.09 11.28
CA LEU A 268 14.02 -4.43 10.72
C LEU A 268 14.03 -5.56 11.77
N PHE A 269 14.17 -5.23 13.06
CA PHE A 269 14.12 -6.22 14.14
C PHE A 269 12.71 -6.76 14.26
N PHE A 270 12.61 -8.09 14.33
CA PHE A 270 11.34 -8.79 14.38
C PHE A 270 11.33 -9.91 15.42
N ILE A 271 10.23 -10.02 16.12
CA ILE A 271 9.82 -11.23 16.83
C ILE A 271 8.39 -11.59 16.46
N GLY A 272 8.16 -12.88 16.16
CA GLY A 272 6.84 -13.45 15.98
C GLY A 272 6.72 -14.70 16.85
N VAL A 273 5.62 -14.79 17.59
CA VAL A 273 5.38 -15.85 18.58
C VAL A 273 3.91 -16.27 18.53
N GLY A 274 3.63 -17.57 18.55
CA GLY A 274 2.24 -18.01 18.61
C GLY A 274 2.02 -19.44 18.13
N ASP A 275 0.76 -19.74 17.87
CA ASP A 275 0.33 -21.02 17.32
C ASP A 275 0.38 -20.96 15.79
N PHE A 276 1.51 -21.41 15.23
CA PHE A 276 1.76 -21.44 13.79
C PHE A 276 2.09 -22.85 13.32
N ALA A 277 1.59 -23.23 12.16
CA ALA A 277 2.12 -24.32 11.38
C ALA A 277 3.34 -23.85 10.58
N VAL A 278 4.44 -24.58 10.67
CA VAL A 278 5.66 -24.32 9.91
C VAL A 278 5.73 -25.28 8.72
N VAL A 279 5.87 -24.72 7.53
CA VAL A 279 6.09 -25.48 6.30
C VAL A 279 7.51 -25.18 5.81
N GLU A 280 8.33 -26.24 5.80
CA GLU A 280 9.74 -26.12 5.48
C GLU A 280 9.97 -26.14 3.95
N ASP A 281 10.90 -25.31 3.52
CA ASP A 281 11.43 -25.25 2.16
C ASP A 281 12.91 -24.85 2.22
N GLN A 282 13.59 -24.80 1.10
CA GLN A 282 15.01 -24.46 1.07
C GLN A 282 15.44 -23.83 -0.27
N TRP A 283 16.48 -23.02 -0.20
CA TRP A 283 17.18 -22.47 -1.35
C TRP A 283 18.69 -22.56 -1.15
N LYS A 284 19.42 -23.26 -2.05
CA LYS A 284 20.87 -23.47 -1.96
C LYS A 284 21.34 -23.93 -0.55
N GLY A 285 20.54 -24.79 0.13
CA GLY A 285 20.83 -25.27 1.48
C GLY A 285 20.49 -24.29 2.60
N ARG A 286 19.99 -23.10 2.33
CA ARG A 286 19.49 -22.14 3.32
C ARG A 286 18.00 -22.39 3.58
N PRO A 287 17.51 -22.33 4.82
CA PRO A 287 16.09 -22.48 5.11
C PRO A 287 15.22 -21.39 4.48
N VAL A 288 14.11 -21.81 3.87
CA VAL A 288 13.04 -20.94 3.37
C VAL A 288 11.73 -21.46 3.97
N ASN A 289 11.28 -20.89 5.07
CA ASN A 289 10.17 -21.45 5.85
C ASN A 289 8.95 -20.52 5.84
N TYR A 290 7.77 -21.14 5.81
CA TYR A 290 6.48 -20.44 5.80
C TYR A 290 5.75 -20.73 7.12
N TYR A 291 5.44 -19.68 7.86
CA TYR A 291 4.72 -19.72 9.12
C TYR A 291 3.30 -19.22 8.89
N VAL A 292 2.35 -20.12 8.89
CA VAL A 292 0.94 -19.84 8.60
C VAL A 292 0.04 -20.31 9.75
N GLU A 293 -1.18 -19.85 9.80
CA GLU A 293 -2.16 -20.44 10.71
C GLU A 293 -2.39 -21.91 10.36
N PRO A 294 -2.66 -22.77 11.37
CA PRO A 294 -2.73 -24.23 11.18
C PRO A 294 -3.68 -24.68 10.04
N GLU A 295 -4.79 -23.96 9.84
CA GLU A 295 -5.76 -24.29 8.78
C GLU A 295 -5.24 -24.06 7.35
N TYR A 296 -4.23 -23.19 7.18
CA TYR A 296 -3.62 -22.88 5.87
C TYR A 296 -2.35 -23.71 5.58
N LYS A 297 -2.00 -24.65 6.47
CA LYS A 297 -0.78 -25.47 6.29
C LYS A 297 -0.74 -26.19 4.94
N SER A 298 -1.87 -26.71 4.49
CA SER A 298 -1.96 -27.50 3.25
C SER A 298 -1.72 -26.65 1.99
N VAL A 299 -2.06 -25.36 2.02
CA VAL A 299 -1.94 -24.43 0.87
C VAL A 299 -0.73 -23.52 0.98
N ALA A 300 0.03 -23.57 2.06
CA ALA A 300 1.17 -22.66 2.26
C ALA A 300 2.19 -22.68 1.11
N LYS A 301 2.45 -23.84 0.51
CA LYS A 301 3.33 -23.95 -0.67
C LYS A 301 2.68 -23.45 -1.95
N GLU A 302 1.37 -23.44 -2.06
CA GLU A 302 0.69 -22.83 -3.20
C GLU A 302 0.83 -21.29 -3.13
N ILE A 303 0.83 -20.72 -1.93
CA ILE A 303 0.98 -19.27 -1.69
C ILE A 303 2.45 -18.87 -1.86
N PHE A 304 3.36 -19.48 -1.10
CA PHE A 304 4.73 -19.01 -0.90
C PHE A 304 5.80 -19.80 -1.69
N GLY A 305 5.46 -20.96 -2.28
CA GLY A 305 6.43 -21.91 -2.82
C GLY A 305 7.20 -21.45 -4.06
N LYS A 306 6.92 -20.28 -4.61
CA LYS A 306 7.75 -19.65 -5.67
C LYS A 306 8.94 -18.87 -5.09
N THR A 307 9.02 -18.68 -3.79
CA THR A 307 10.10 -17.93 -3.12
C THR A 307 11.51 -18.45 -3.48
N PRO A 308 11.81 -19.77 -3.51
CA PRO A 308 13.13 -20.24 -3.93
C PRO A 308 13.49 -19.88 -5.38
N GLU A 309 12.52 -19.81 -6.29
CA GLU A 309 12.71 -19.35 -7.67
C GLU A 309 12.97 -17.84 -7.71
N MET A 310 12.21 -17.05 -6.93
CA MET A 310 12.41 -15.60 -6.79
C MET A 310 13.80 -15.27 -6.22
N LEU A 311 14.28 -16.00 -5.21
CA LEU A 311 15.63 -15.86 -4.64
C LEU A 311 16.72 -16.08 -5.72
N THR A 312 16.54 -17.07 -6.58
CA THR A 312 17.46 -17.31 -7.72
C THR A 312 17.40 -16.16 -8.70
N PHE A 313 16.18 -15.81 -9.14
CA PHE A 313 15.96 -14.78 -10.13
C PHE A 313 16.53 -13.41 -9.70
N PHE A 314 16.21 -12.94 -8.49
CA PHE A 314 16.71 -11.64 -8.03
C PHE A 314 18.21 -11.64 -7.77
N SER A 315 18.79 -12.74 -7.26
CA SER A 315 20.25 -12.87 -7.10
C SER A 315 20.97 -12.69 -8.44
N GLU A 316 20.45 -13.33 -9.51
CA GLU A 316 21.00 -13.24 -10.86
C GLU A 316 20.72 -11.86 -11.49
N LYS A 317 19.50 -11.37 -11.38
CA LYS A 317 19.04 -10.12 -12.01
C LYS A 317 19.75 -8.89 -11.46
N PHE A 318 19.94 -8.83 -10.13
CA PHE A 318 20.65 -7.74 -9.47
C PHE A 318 22.18 -7.92 -9.48
N GLY A 319 22.68 -9.08 -9.90
CA GLY A 319 24.11 -9.39 -9.94
C GLY A 319 24.77 -9.44 -8.56
N TYR A 320 23.98 -9.73 -7.52
CA TYR A 320 24.42 -9.84 -6.13
C TYR A 320 23.65 -11.00 -5.47
N GLU A 321 24.35 -12.07 -5.08
CA GLU A 321 23.70 -13.23 -4.46
C GLU A 321 23.02 -12.83 -3.14
N TYR A 322 21.85 -13.41 -2.84
CA TYR A 322 21.11 -13.20 -1.59
C TYR A 322 22.06 -13.32 -0.38
N PRO A 323 22.26 -12.26 0.42
CA PRO A 323 23.37 -12.21 1.38
C PRO A 323 23.09 -12.85 2.74
N TRP A 324 21.83 -13.24 3.01
CA TRP A 324 21.38 -13.62 4.35
C TRP A 324 21.34 -15.15 4.54
N ASP A 325 21.35 -15.59 5.81
CA ASP A 325 21.51 -17.02 6.16
C ASP A 325 20.21 -17.84 5.99
N LYS A 326 19.04 -17.19 6.01
CA LYS A 326 17.72 -17.78 5.77
C LYS A 326 16.76 -16.77 5.14
N TYR A 327 15.60 -17.25 4.67
CA TYR A 327 14.45 -16.42 4.35
C TYR A 327 13.19 -17.08 4.92
N SER A 328 12.50 -16.42 5.84
CA SER A 328 11.27 -16.94 6.43
C SER A 328 10.16 -15.92 6.28
N GLN A 329 8.93 -16.40 6.09
CA GLN A 329 7.74 -15.60 5.93
C GLN A 329 6.71 -16.02 6.97
N MET A 330 6.16 -15.08 7.72
CA MET A 330 5.17 -15.33 8.77
C MET A 330 3.91 -14.51 8.50
N VAL A 331 2.75 -15.16 8.52
CA VAL A 331 1.47 -14.48 8.38
C VAL A 331 0.91 -14.18 9.76
N VAL A 332 0.63 -12.90 10.02
CA VAL A 332 0.14 -12.43 11.32
C VAL A 332 -1.23 -11.74 11.20
N ARG A 333 -2.03 -11.83 12.26
CA ARG A 333 -3.36 -11.18 12.31
C ARG A 333 -3.27 -9.72 12.71
N ASP A 334 -4.27 -8.97 12.27
CA ASP A 334 -4.44 -7.53 12.55
C ASP A 334 -3.23 -6.69 12.13
N PHE A 335 -2.56 -7.13 11.05
CA PHE A 335 -1.41 -6.41 10.54
C PHE A 335 -1.78 -4.99 10.10
N VAL A 336 -0.94 -4.04 10.47
CA VAL A 336 -1.24 -2.60 10.32
C VAL A 336 -1.09 -2.07 8.90
N THR A 337 -0.35 -2.83 8.05
CA THR A 337 -0.12 -2.56 6.62
C THR A 337 -0.30 -3.84 5.80
N GLY A 338 0.29 -3.95 4.61
CA GLY A 338 0.25 -5.16 3.78
C GLY A 338 1.23 -6.24 4.25
N ALA A 339 2.52 -5.91 4.23
CA ALA A 339 3.62 -6.77 4.63
C ALA A 339 4.79 -5.93 5.14
N MET A 340 5.90 -6.59 5.56
CA MET A 340 7.09 -5.93 6.09
C MET A 340 8.33 -6.79 5.88
N GLU A 341 9.37 -6.20 5.38
CA GLU A 341 10.64 -6.81 4.97
C GLU A 341 11.59 -7.19 6.10
N ASN A 342 11.15 -7.30 7.35
CA ASN A 342 12.07 -7.58 8.48
C ASN A 342 13.15 -8.60 8.08
N THR A 343 14.41 -8.20 8.17
CA THR A 343 15.55 -8.97 7.61
C THR A 343 15.46 -10.45 7.96
N THR A 344 15.36 -11.32 6.97
CA THR A 344 15.23 -12.78 7.08
C THR A 344 13.94 -13.32 7.72
N ALA A 345 13.04 -12.46 8.16
CA ALA A 345 11.85 -12.82 8.92
C ALA A 345 10.65 -11.94 8.51
N VAL A 346 10.31 -11.96 7.22
CA VAL A 346 9.22 -11.16 6.62
C VAL A 346 7.90 -11.47 7.30
N SER A 347 7.12 -10.43 7.58
CA SER A 347 5.74 -10.57 8.06
C SER A 347 4.72 -10.15 7.00
N HIS A 348 3.62 -10.89 6.92
CA HIS A 348 2.51 -10.64 6.00
C HIS A 348 1.21 -10.51 6.76
N SER A 349 0.29 -9.69 6.25
CA SER A 349 -1.09 -9.64 6.70
C SER A 349 -1.78 -11.01 6.54
N GLN A 350 -2.78 -11.29 7.38
CA GLN A 350 -3.62 -12.48 7.26
C GLN A 350 -4.29 -12.62 5.88
N THR A 351 -4.41 -11.55 5.11
CA THR A 351 -4.95 -11.58 3.74
C THR A 351 -4.05 -12.35 2.75
N ALA A 352 -2.79 -12.61 3.11
CA ALA A 352 -1.91 -13.50 2.37
C ALA A 352 -2.42 -14.96 2.36
N GLN A 353 -3.19 -15.35 3.38
CA GLN A 353 -3.74 -16.69 3.52
C GLN A 353 -4.98 -16.85 2.63
N GLN A 354 -4.80 -17.57 1.54
CA GLN A 354 -5.82 -17.84 0.52
C GLN A 354 -6.22 -19.30 0.56
N LYS A 355 -7.47 -19.59 0.26
CA LYS A 355 -7.95 -20.96 0.08
C LYS A 355 -7.56 -21.49 -1.30
N HIS A 356 -7.47 -22.80 -1.47
CA HIS A 356 -7.12 -23.43 -2.75
C HIS A 356 -7.93 -22.88 -3.92
N GLY A 357 -9.26 -22.74 -3.78
CA GLY A 357 -10.11 -22.23 -4.86
C GLY A 357 -9.85 -20.79 -5.28
N GLU A 358 -9.31 -19.94 -4.38
CA GLU A 358 -8.82 -18.61 -4.70
C GLU A 358 -7.49 -18.69 -5.47
N LEU A 359 -6.59 -19.59 -5.05
CA LEU A 359 -5.28 -19.81 -5.68
C LEU A 359 -5.38 -20.41 -7.08
N VAL A 360 -6.43 -21.21 -7.37
CA VAL A 360 -6.76 -21.65 -8.73
C VAL A 360 -7.03 -20.48 -9.66
N ASP A 361 -7.60 -19.39 -9.16
CA ASP A 361 -7.84 -18.17 -9.93
C ASP A 361 -6.57 -17.34 -10.09
N LYS A 362 -5.97 -16.93 -9.01
CA LYS A 362 -4.73 -16.16 -8.94
C LYS A 362 -4.20 -16.13 -7.50
N ASN A 363 -2.91 -16.36 -7.32
CA ASN A 363 -2.28 -15.95 -6.07
C ASN A 363 -2.15 -14.42 -6.06
N VAL A 364 -3.06 -13.75 -5.35
CA VAL A 364 -3.09 -12.28 -5.29
C VAL A 364 -1.97 -11.70 -4.45
N TRP A 365 -1.24 -12.53 -3.71
CA TRP A 365 -0.14 -12.12 -2.84
C TRP A 365 1.25 -12.31 -3.46
N GLU A 366 1.34 -12.89 -4.66
CA GLU A 366 2.60 -13.23 -5.30
C GLU A 366 3.50 -12.00 -5.56
N ASP A 367 2.89 -10.88 -5.97
CA ASP A 367 3.60 -9.63 -6.20
C ASP A 367 4.17 -9.07 -4.90
N VAL A 368 3.38 -9.12 -3.81
CA VAL A 368 3.84 -8.71 -2.46
C VAL A 368 4.99 -9.59 -1.97
N ILE A 369 4.94 -10.91 -2.22
CA ILE A 369 6.06 -11.81 -1.87
C ILE A 369 7.33 -11.41 -2.63
N ALA A 370 7.22 -11.02 -3.90
CA ALA A 370 8.36 -10.54 -4.70
C ALA A 370 8.88 -9.18 -4.18
N HIS A 371 7.99 -8.28 -3.79
CA HIS A 371 8.27 -6.99 -3.18
C HIS A 371 9.09 -7.15 -1.89
N GLU A 372 8.56 -7.89 -0.92
CA GLU A 372 9.23 -8.11 0.38
C GLU A 372 10.56 -8.84 0.25
N LEU A 373 10.67 -9.73 -0.74
CA LEU A 373 11.95 -10.38 -1.00
C LEU A 373 12.98 -9.41 -1.59
N ALA A 374 12.57 -8.52 -2.50
CA ALA A 374 13.48 -7.56 -3.13
C ALA A 374 14.06 -6.56 -2.13
N HIS A 375 13.32 -6.22 -1.07
CA HIS A 375 13.81 -5.42 0.04
C HIS A 375 15.08 -5.96 0.69
N HIS A 376 15.33 -7.27 0.64
CA HIS A 376 16.56 -7.85 1.20
C HIS A 376 17.83 -7.36 0.50
N TRP A 377 17.71 -6.76 -0.69
CA TRP A 377 18.76 -5.98 -1.36
C TRP A 377 18.55 -4.46 -1.18
N PHE A 378 17.29 -3.97 -1.34
CA PHE A 378 16.94 -2.55 -1.31
C PHE A 378 16.04 -2.28 -0.10
N GLY A 379 16.66 -1.96 1.05
CA GLY A 379 16.02 -1.83 2.36
C GLY A 379 16.90 -2.45 3.44
N ASP A 380 17.24 -3.73 3.31
CA ASP A 380 18.01 -4.47 4.30
C ASP A 380 19.52 -4.35 4.08
N LEU A 381 20.01 -4.75 2.90
CA LEU A 381 21.43 -4.68 2.57
C LEU A 381 21.88 -3.22 2.41
N VAL A 382 21.21 -2.49 1.54
CA VAL A 382 21.37 -1.05 1.36
C VAL A 382 20.09 -0.36 1.81
N THR A 383 20.15 0.40 2.89
CA THR A 383 19.00 1.07 3.50
C THR A 383 18.99 2.54 3.14
N SER A 384 17.84 3.14 2.91
CA SER A 384 17.71 4.59 2.76
C SER A 384 18.27 5.33 3.98
N GLU A 385 19.09 6.38 3.74
CA GLU A 385 19.72 7.17 4.81
C GLU A 385 18.70 7.79 5.75
N SER A 386 17.58 8.21 5.20
CA SER A 386 16.41 8.75 5.90
C SER A 386 15.14 8.42 5.15
N PHE A 387 13.99 8.55 5.79
CA PHE A 387 12.70 8.35 5.14
C PHE A 387 12.42 9.36 4.01
N ALA A 388 13.16 10.47 3.91
CA ALA A 388 13.11 11.36 2.75
C ALA A 388 13.54 10.65 1.45
N ASN A 389 14.41 9.65 1.55
CA ASN A 389 14.92 8.84 0.46
C ASN A 389 14.23 7.46 0.36
N LEU A 390 13.07 7.27 0.99
CA LEU A 390 12.39 5.98 1.12
C LEU A 390 12.18 5.26 -0.24
N THR A 391 12.08 5.99 -1.34
CA THR A 391 11.96 5.40 -2.68
C THR A 391 13.18 4.56 -3.09
N VAL A 392 14.33 4.70 -2.42
CA VAL A 392 15.50 3.82 -2.64
C VAL A 392 15.22 2.40 -2.12
N ASN A 393 14.34 2.26 -1.13
CA ASN A 393 13.81 0.98 -0.68
C ASN A 393 12.58 0.61 -1.55
N GLU A 394 11.51 1.37 -1.43
CA GLU A 394 10.16 1.06 -1.92
C GLU A 394 10.02 1.12 -3.44
N GLY A 395 10.68 2.09 -4.08
CA GLY A 395 10.64 2.17 -5.54
C GLY A 395 11.29 0.96 -6.21
N PHE A 396 12.38 0.43 -5.62
CA PHE A 396 13.00 -0.81 -6.12
C PHE A 396 12.16 -2.03 -5.81
N ALA A 397 11.54 -2.12 -4.64
CA ALA A 397 10.68 -3.24 -4.28
C ALA A 397 9.43 -3.28 -5.18
N ASN A 398 8.76 -2.16 -5.39
CA ASN A 398 7.64 -2.06 -6.33
C ASN A 398 8.06 -2.42 -7.77
N TYR A 399 9.22 -1.92 -8.25
CA TYR A 399 9.69 -2.30 -9.57
C TYR A 399 10.07 -3.78 -9.69
N SER A 400 10.43 -4.42 -8.59
CA SER A 400 10.76 -5.84 -8.56
C SER A 400 9.54 -6.74 -8.76
N GLU A 401 8.34 -6.28 -8.43
CA GLU A 401 7.07 -6.93 -8.78
C GLU A 401 6.93 -7.03 -10.31
N TYR A 402 7.19 -5.92 -11.02
CA TYR A 402 7.22 -5.89 -12.48
C TYR A 402 8.28 -6.85 -13.04
N LEU A 403 9.51 -6.81 -12.50
CA LEU A 403 10.60 -7.67 -12.96
C LEU A 403 10.29 -9.15 -12.78
N TRP A 404 9.65 -9.51 -11.66
CA TRP A 404 9.20 -10.89 -11.42
C TRP A 404 8.13 -11.31 -12.41
N ARG A 405 7.11 -10.49 -12.63
CA ARG A 405 6.04 -10.78 -13.61
C ARG A 405 6.61 -10.92 -15.03
N GLU A 406 7.53 -10.02 -15.42
CA GLU A 406 8.21 -10.07 -16.74
C GLU A 406 8.95 -11.39 -16.92
N HIS A 407 9.70 -11.83 -15.90
CA HIS A 407 10.43 -13.09 -15.90
C HIS A 407 9.49 -14.31 -15.93
N LYS A 408 8.51 -14.34 -15.05
CA LYS A 408 7.69 -15.53 -14.80
C LYS A 408 6.57 -15.72 -15.82
N TYR A 409 5.94 -14.64 -16.25
CA TYR A 409 4.71 -14.67 -17.05
C TYR A 409 4.83 -13.93 -18.38
N GLY A 410 5.93 -13.26 -18.62
CA GLY A 410 6.18 -12.49 -19.83
C GLY A 410 5.71 -11.04 -19.76
N LYS A 411 6.14 -10.28 -20.78
CA LYS A 411 6.02 -8.83 -20.83
C LYS A 411 4.56 -8.34 -20.72
N ASP A 412 3.62 -8.97 -21.43
CA ASP A 412 2.23 -8.53 -21.40
C ASP A 412 1.65 -8.54 -19.96
N TYR A 413 1.95 -9.61 -19.19
CA TYR A 413 1.48 -9.72 -17.80
C TYR A 413 2.16 -8.72 -16.85
N ALA A 414 3.40 -8.36 -17.12
CA ALA A 414 4.12 -7.32 -16.38
C ALA A 414 3.61 -5.93 -16.75
N ASP A 415 3.34 -5.68 -18.02
CA ASP A 415 2.80 -4.40 -18.48
C ASP A 415 1.40 -4.12 -17.91
N GLU A 416 0.58 -5.15 -17.62
CA GLU A 416 -0.69 -4.98 -16.88
C GLU A 416 -0.47 -4.31 -15.51
N LEU A 417 0.52 -4.78 -14.72
CA LEU A 417 0.85 -4.18 -13.42
C LEU A 417 1.30 -2.73 -13.58
N ARG A 418 2.14 -2.46 -14.56
CA ARG A 418 2.66 -1.11 -14.81
C ARG A 418 1.56 -0.12 -15.23
N GLU A 419 0.54 -0.58 -15.96
CA GLU A 419 -0.66 0.22 -16.24
C GLU A 419 -1.45 0.50 -14.96
N GLU A 420 -1.62 -0.51 -14.10
CA GLU A 420 -2.28 -0.37 -12.79
C GLU A 420 -1.54 0.62 -11.89
N ASP A 421 -0.21 0.54 -11.80
CA ASP A 421 0.64 1.47 -11.04
C ASP A 421 0.49 2.91 -11.51
N LEU A 422 0.44 3.12 -12.82
CA LEU A 422 0.31 4.45 -13.40
C LEU A 422 -1.09 5.04 -13.15
N GLU A 423 -2.14 4.25 -13.33
CA GLU A 423 -3.52 4.65 -13.01
C GLU A 423 -3.67 5.01 -11.53
N ASP A 424 -3.07 4.22 -10.64
CA ASP A 424 -3.06 4.48 -9.20
C ASP A 424 -2.33 5.77 -8.85
N TYR A 425 -1.16 6.01 -9.45
CA TYR A 425 -0.44 7.26 -9.26
C TYR A 425 -1.27 8.47 -9.71
N PHE A 426 -1.93 8.39 -10.86
CA PHE A 426 -2.76 9.48 -11.39
C PHE A 426 -4.08 9.68 -10.63
N SER A 427 -4.60 8.65 -9.97
CA SER A 427 -5.87 8.74 -9.23
C SER A 427 -5.81 9.62 -7.98
N GLY A 428 -4.60 9.93 -7.47
CA GLY A 428 -4.37 10.71 -6.25
C GLY A 428 -3.95 12.15 -6.49
N ASN A 429 -3.97 12.97 -5.42
CA ASN A 429 -3.42 14.34 -5.47
C ASN A 429 -1.90 14.32 -5.28
N ASN A 430 -1.19 13.69 -6.23
CA ASN A 430 0.23 13.38 -6.13
C ASN A 430 1.12 14.36 -6.92
N PHE A 431 0.53 15.22 -7.76
CA PHE A 431 1.26 16.08 -8.69
C PHE A 431 2.28 17.03 -8.04
N HIS A 432 2.02 17.48 -6.81
CA HIS A 432 2.86 18.47 -6.13
C HIS A 432 3.89 17.86 -5.17
N LYS A 433 4.06 16.54 -5.17
CA LYS A 433 5.01 15.86 -4.31
C LYS A 433 6.25 15.47 -5.10
N ASP A 434 7.43 15.82 -4.57
CA ASP A 434 8.70 15.30 -5.03
C ASP A 434 8.85 13.83 -4.65
N LEU A 435 9.63 13.05 -5.39
CA LEU A 435 9.89 11.66 -5.03
C LEU A 435 10.79 11.58 -3.80
N VAL A 436 11.88 12.32 -3.79
CA VAL A 436 12.72 12.54 -2.60
C VAL A 436 12.32 13.87 -1.98
N ARG A 437 11.80 13.85 -0.75
CA ARG A 437 11.30 15.05 -0.08
C ARG A 437 11.59 15.03 1.41
N PHE A 438 12.07 16.16 1.93
CA PHE A 438 12.39 16.37 3.34
C PHE A 438 11.31 17.19 4.08
N ASP A 439 10.30 17.67 3.40
CA ASP A 439 9.24 18.57 3.89
C ASP A 439 7.92 17.82 4.10
N TYR A 440 7.95 16.73 4.87
CA TYR A 440 6.74 15.96 5.23
C TYR A 440 6.29 16.28 6.67
N LYS A 441 4.98 16.11 6.97
CA LYS A 441 4.42 16.39 8.31
C LYS A 441 4.76 15.29 9.30
N LYS A 442 4.61 14.05 8.89
CA LYS A 442 4.95 12.84 9.65
C LYS A 442 5.58 11.82 8.71
N VAL A 443 6.37 10.91 9.25
CA VAL A 443 7.05 9.88 8.45
C VAL A 443 6.06 9.04 7.64
N GLY A 444 4.91 8.70 8.20
CA GLY A 444 3.86 7.97 7.48
C GLY A 444 3.35 8.64 6.19
N ASP A 445 3.60 9.94 5.97
CA ASP A 445 3.23 10.63 4.74
C ASP A 445 4.16 10.28 3.56
N MET A 446 5.29 9.62 3.86
CA MET A 446 6.24 9.14 2.85
C MET A 446 5.80 7.82 2.19
N PHE A 447 4.96 7.04 2.87
CA PHE A 447 4.42 5.77 2.37
C PHE A 447 3.21 6.05 1.48
N ASP A 448 3.47 6.47 0.23
CA ASP A 448 2.41 6.86 -0.70
C ASP A 448 2.72 6.45 -2.15
N ARG A 449 1.75 6.62 -3.02
CA ARG A 449 1.84 6.28 -4.45
C ARG A 449 2.96 6.99 -5.21
N VAL A 450 3.53 8.06 -4.66
CA VAL A 450 4.71 8.72 -5.24
C VAL A 450 5.96 7.90 -4.93
N THR A 451 6.13 7.50 -3.68
CA THR A 451 7.29 6.71 -3.24
C THR A 451 7.32 5.32 -3.88
N TYR A 452 6.17 4.65 -3.97
CA TYR A 452 6.00 3.29 -4.53
C TYR A 452 5.82 3.31 -6.05
N ASN A 453 4.60 3.58 -6.52
CA ASN A 453 4.19 3.43 -7.93
C ASN A 453 5.01 4.33 -8.87
N LYS A 454 5.08 5.66 -8.58
CA LYS A 454 5.92 6.57 -9.39
C LYS A 454 7.39 6.22 -9.26
N GLY A 455 7.88 5.86 -8.07
CA GLY A 455 9.26 5.45 -7.83
C GLY A 455 9.66 4.26 -8.68
N GLY A 456 8.88 3.19 -8.68
CA GLY A 456 9.08 2.00 -9.52
C GLY A 456 9.00 2.34 -11.01
N TYR A 457 8.04 3.17 -11.40
CA TYR A 457 7.91 3.58 -12.81
C TYR A 457 9.11 4.40 -13.30
N ILE A 458 9.67 5.28 -12.48
CA ILE A 458 10.88 6.06 -12.81
C ILE A 458 12.09 5.14 -13.01
N LEU A 459 12.21 4.06 -12.24
CA LEU A 459 13.25 3.05 -12.47
C LEU A 459 13.05 2.34 -13.82
N HIS A 460 11.82 2.04 -14.21
CA HIS A 460 11.51 1.51 -15.53
C HIS A 460 11.90 2.51 -16.64
N MET A 461 11.58 3.80 -16.48
CA MET A 461 12.01 4.85 -17.42
C MET A 461 13.53 4.90 -17.56
N LEU A 462 14.26 4.79 -16.46
CA LEU A 462 15.72 4.81 -16.47
C LEU A 462 16.28 3.56 -17.19
N ARG A 463 15.69 2.37 -16.94
CA ARG A 463 16.02 1.14 -17.67
C ARG A 463 15.77 1.28 -19.17
N SER A 464 14.63 1.82 -19.58
CA SER A 464 14.27 2.05 -20.98
C SER A 464 15.23 3.03 -21.68
N TYR A 465 15.66 4.07 -20.95
CA TYR A 465 16.61 5.06 -21.45
C TYR A 465 18.04 4.51 -21.60
N LEU A 466 18.51 3.72 -20.64
CA LEU A 466 19.90 3.22 -20.60
C LEU A 466 20.07 1.87 -21.31
N GLY A 467 19.03 1.06 -21.37
CA GLY A 467 19.04 -0.34 -21.77
C GLY A 467 19.37 -1.29 -20.59
N ASP A 468 18.97 -2.54 -20.74
CA ASP A 468 19.02 -3.57 -19.69
C ASP A 468 20.44 -3.76 -19.12
N ASP A 469 21.42 -3.98 -19.98
CA ASP A 469 22.79 -4.29 -19.54
C ASP A 469 23.36 -3.16 -18.66
N ALA A 470 23.22 -1.91 -19.10
CA ALA A 470 23.72 -0.76 -18.36
C ALA A 470 22.95 -0.53 -17.06
N PHE A 471 21.65 -0.75 -17.09
CA PHE A 471 20.79 -0.59 -15.92
C PHE A 471 21.14 -1.59 -14.82
N PHE A 472 21.19 -2.89 -15.13
CA PHE A 472 21.45 -3.93 -14.14
C PHE A 472 22.91 -3.97 -13.69
N GLU A 473 23.87 -3.65 -14.55
CA GLU A 473 25.27 -3.50 -14.10
C GLU A 473 25.45 -2.30 -13.15
N SER A 474 24.68 -1.22 -13.34
CA SER A 474 24.65 -0.09 -12.42
C SER A 474 24.05 -0.45 -11.05
N ILE A 475 22.99 -1.25 -11.03
CA ILE A 475 22.40 -1.82 -9.80
C ILE A 475 23.41 -2.68 -9.05
N LYS A 476 24.06 -3.61 -9.75
CA LYS A 476 25.12 -4.45 -9.18
C LYS A 476 26.26 -3.61 -8.60
N TYR A 477 26.70 -2.58 -9.31
CA TYR A 477 27.72 -1.65 -8.81
C TYR A 477 27.24 -0.96 -7.53
N PHE A 478 26.01 -0.44 -7.51
CA PHE A 478 25.43 0.22 -6.34
C PHE A 478 25.38 -0.70 -5.12
N LEU A 479 24.87 -1.93 -5.26
CA LEU A 479 24.79 -2.91 -4.18
C LEU A 479 26.18 -3.28 -3.62
N ASN A 480 27.14 -3.56 -4.47
CA ASN A 480 28.49 -3.92 -4.04
C ASN A 480 29.24 -2.79 -3.32
N HIS A 481 28.93 -1.51 -3.63
CA HIS A 481 29.63 -0.37 -3.02
C HIS A 481 28.96 0.13 -1.73
N HIS A 482 27.69 -0.24 -1.54
CA HIS A 482 26.90 0.20 -0.38
C HIS A 482 26.40 -0.95 0.49
N GLU A 483 26.92 -2.17 0.32
CA GLU A 483 26.52 -3.35 1.10
C GLU A 483 26.64 -3.08 2.61
N TYR A 484 25.60 -3.42 3.35
CA TYR A 484 25.47 -3.19 4.81
C TYR A 484 25.61 -1.72 5.23
N GLN A 485 25.35 -0.80 4.32
CA GLN A 485 25.41 0.65 4.55
C GLN A 485 24.05 1.29 4.22
N LYS A 486 24.05 2.58 4.33
CA LYS A 486 22.94 3.47 3.99
C LYS A 486 23.27 4.24 2.71
N ALA A 487 22.22 4.62 1.97
CA ALA A 487 22.37 5.40 0.75
C ALA A 487 21.20 6.36 0.53
N GLU A 488 21.47 7.41 -0.22
CA GLU A 488 20.48 8.34 -0.76
C GLU A 488 20.34 8.17 -2.28
N ALA A 489 19.32 8.77 -2.87
CA ALA A 489 19.15 8.80 -4.32
C ALA A 489 20.36 9.37 -5.09
N GLN A 490 21.18 10.20 -4.44
CA GLN A 490 22.41 10.73 -5.04
C GLN A 490 23.47 9.65 -5.26
N GLN A 491 23.65 8.73 -4.31
CA GLN A 491 24.57 7.60 -4.49
C GLN A 491 24.10 6.66 -5.61
N LEU A 492 22.78 6.49 -5.73
CA LEU A 492 22.18 5.74 -6.86
C LEU A 492 22.52 6.41 -8.19
N ARG A 493 22.33 7.73 -8.32
CA ARG A 493 22.72 8.48 -9.51
C ARG A 493 24.20 8.29 -9.86
N LEU A 494 25.08 8.46 -8.87
CA LEU A 494 26.52 8.32 -9.07
C LEU A 494 26.93 6.93 -9.53
N ALA A 495 26.25 5.87 -9.06
CA ALA A 495 26.48 4.51 -9.50
C ALA A 495 26.12 4.34 -11.00
N PHE A 496 24.98 4.87 -11.42
CA PHE A 496 24.58 4.85 -12.82
C PHE A 496 25.50 5.69 -13.73
N GLU A 497 25.95 6.86 -13.28
CA GLU A 497 26.90 7.71 -14.00
C GLU A 497 28.28 7.02 -14.10
N HIS A 498 28.72 6.34 -13.03
CA HIS A 498 29.98 5.60 -13.05
C HIS A 498 30.02 4.50 -14.13
N VAL A 499 28.96 3.70 -14.20
CA VAL A 499 28.89 2.58 -15.14
C VAL A 499 28.68 3.06 -16.58
N THR A 500 27.81 4.04 -16.77
CA THR A 500 27.38 4.45 -18.12
C THR A 500 28.23 5.56 -18.74
N GLY A 501 28.97 6.32 -17.92
CA GLY A 501 29.68 7.53 -18.36
C GLY A 501 28.74 8.68 -18.79
N LYS A 502 27.44 8.56 -18.55
CA LYS A 502 26.43 9.59 -18.92
C LYS A 502 26.25 10.56 -17.76
N ASP A 503 25.97 11.83 -18.07
CA ASP A 503 25.43 12.79 -17.11
C ASP A 503 23.93 12.49 -16.93
N LEU A 504 23.52 12.11 -15.70
CA LEU A 504 22.15 11.83 -15.32
C LEU A 504 21.58 12.89 -14.37
N ASN A 505 22.26 14.01 -14.14
CA ASN A 505 21.77 15.09 -13.30
C ASN A 505 20.41 15.61 -13.77
N TRP A 506 20.22 15.76 -15.12
CA TRP A 506 18.95 16.21 -15.70
C TRP A 506 17.79 15.26 -15.32
N PHE A 507 18.05 13.92 -15.33
CA PHE A 507 17.06 12.90 -15.05
C PHE A 507 16.68 12.91 -13.55
N PHE A 508 17.69 12.85 -12.67
CA PHE A 508 17.45 12.82 -11.22
C PHE A 508 16.86 14.14 -10.71
N ASN A 509 17.34 15.29 -11.19
CA ASN A 509 16.79 16.59 -10.80
C ASN A 509 15.31 16.73 -11.22
N GLN A 510 14.92 16.15 -12.33
CA GLN A 510 13.54 16.22 -12.81
C GLN A 510 12.62 15.20 -12.15
N TRP A 511 13.08 13.96 -11.99
CA TRP A 511 12.21 12.85 -11.62
C TRP A 511 12.32 12.44 -10.15
N PHE A 512 13.50 12.57 -9.50
CA PHE A 512 13.69 12.27 -8.10
C PHE A 512 13.51 13.51 -7.21
N PHE A 513 14.06 14.66 -7.61
CA PHE A 513 14.09 15.89 -6.81
C PHE A 513 13.09 16.94 -7.28
N GLY A 514 12.29 16.64 -8.30
CA GLY A 514 11.24 17.49 -8.83
C GLY A 514 9.87 16.80 -8.74
N HIS A 515 8.82 17.61 -8.72
CA HIS A 515 7.44 17.12 -8.64
C HIS A 515 6.73 17.08 -9.98
N GLY A 516 5.61 16.38 -10.02
CA GLY A 516 4.71 16.34 -11.17
C GLY A 516 5.13 15.33 -12.25
N HIS A 517 4.50 15.48 -13.37
CA HIS A 517 4.69 14.71 -14.60
C HIS A 517 4.20 15.52 -15.80
N PRO A 518 4.62 15.20 -17.04
CA PRO A 518 4.12 15.85 -18.23
C PRO A 518 2.62 15.62 -18.44
N LYS A 519 1.88 16.67 -18.81
CA LYS A 519 0.52 16.61 -19.33
C LYS A 519 0.53 17.14 -20.74
N ILE A 520 0.29 16.27 -21.72
CA ILE A 520 0.56 16.53 -23.12
C ILE A 520 -0.70 16.40 -23.96
N ASN A 521 -1.08 17.50 -24.63
CA ASN A 521 -2.04 17.43 -25.72
C ASN A 521 -1.32 17.02 -27.01
N VAL A 522 -1.78 15.92 -27.60
CA VAL A 522 -1.24 15.36 -28.85
C VAL A 522 -2.15 15.70 -30.00
N VAL A 523 -1.58 16.29 -31.08
CA VAL A 523 -2.28 16.51 -32.34
C VAL A 523 -1.45 15.95 -33.46
N THR A 524 -2.01 14.98 -34.21
CA THR A 524 -1.38 14.32 -35.35
C THR A 524 -2.03 14.75 -36.68
N GLU A 525 -1.23 15.30 -37.60
CA GLU A 525 -1.66 15.63 -38.93
C GLU A 525 -1.14 14.60 -39.94
N TYR A 526 -2.07 13.96 -40.65
CA TYR A 526 -1.77 12.95 -41.68
C TYR A 526 -1.78 13.59 -43.05
N LYS A 527 -0.61 13.85 -43.66
CA LYS A 527 -0.43 14.39 -44.99
C LYS A 527 -0.06 13.28 -45.99
N PRO A 528 -0.13 13.51 -47.31
CA PRO A 528 0.12 12.48 -48.29
C PRO A 528 1.48 11.77 -48.21
N ASN A 529 2.54 12.48 -47.82
CA ASN A 529 3.89 11.93 -47.72
C ASN A 529 4.61 12.36 -46.43
N GLU A 530 3.87 12.83 -45.44
CA GLU A 530 4.41 13.33 -44.18
C GLU A 530 3.40 13.12 -43.06
N VAL A 531 3.88 12.79 -41.91
CA VAL A 531 3.14 12.92 -40.64
C VAL A 531 3.76 14.01 -39.80
N VAL A 532 2.93 14.87 -39.23
CA VAL A 532 3.37 15.90 -38.28
C VAL A 532 2.71 15.64 -36.94
N VAL A 533 3.54 15.43 -35.89
CA VAL A 533 3.07 15.20 -34.52
C VAL A 533 3.42 16.43 -33.69
N ASN A 534 2.42 17.09 -33.16
CA ASN A 534 2.54 18.24 -32.29
C ASN A 534 2.25 17.82 -30.86
N LEU A 535 3.21 17.98 -29.94
CA LEU A 535 3.13 17.68 -28.51
C LEU A 535 3.16 19.01 -27.73
N LYS A 536 2.02 19.37 -27.14
CA LYS A 536 1.91 20.59 -26.34
C LYS A 536 1.88 20.24 -24.86
N GLN A 537 2.92 20.62 -24.14
CA GLN A 537 2.94 20.51 -22.67
C GLN A 537 2.04 21.60 -22.05
N THR A 538 1.15 21.20 -21.13
CA THR A 538 0.14 22.10 -20.53
C THR A 538 0.37 22.39 -19.07
N GLN A 539 1.27 21.66 -18.41
CA GLN A 539 1.64 21.80 -17.00
C GLN A 539 2.86 22.73 -16.80
N SER A 540 3.13 23.05 -15.53
CA SER A 540 4.37 23.66 -15.07
C SER A 540 4.87 22.88 -13.85
N PRO A 541 6.17 22.55 -13.77
CA PRO A 541 7.25 22.86 -14.71
C PRO A 541 7.13 22.09 -16.04
N LEU A 542 7.86 22.53 -17.07
CA LEU A 542 8.00 21.78 -18.32
C LEU A 542 9.06 20.68 -18.15
N PHE A 543 8.87 19.59 -18.88
CA PHE A 543 9.72 18.40 -18.81
C PHE A 543 10.47 18.16 -20.10
N GLU A 544 11.62 17.50 -20.00
CA GLU A 544 12.34 16.94 -21.14
C GLU A 544 12.54 15.43 -20.93
N PHE A 545 12.41 14.65 -22.00
CA PHE A 545 12.53 13.20 -21.93
C PHE A 545 12.63 12.57 -23.32
N PRO A 546 13.22 11.38 -23.45
CA PRO A 546 13.11 10.58 -24.66
C PRO A 546 11.69 10.03 -24.79
N LEU A 547 11.18 9.98 -26.03
CA LEU A 547 9.85 9.49 -26.33
C LEU A 547 9.88 8.65 -27.60
N THR A 548 9.06 7.61 -27.66
CA THR A 548 8.85 6.84 -28.89
C THR A 548 7.60 7.30 -29.63
N ILE A 549 7.71 7.42 -30.96
CA ILE A 549 6.58 7.67 -31.86
C ILE A 549 6.61 6.61 -32.95
N ASP A 550 5.57 5.81 -33.02
CA ASP A 550 5.41 4.73 -33.98
C ASP A 550 4.55 5.21 -35.14
N VAL A 551 5.08 5.10 -36.36
CA VAL A 551 4.38 5.39 -37.61
C VAL A 551 4.13 4.08 -38.36
N TYR A 552 2.87 3.80 -38.70
CA TYR A 552 2.45 2.61 -39.41
C TYR A 552 2.11 2.93 -40.86
N GLU A 553 2.76 2.22 -41.79
CA GLU A 553 2.53 2.28 -43.23
C GLU A 553 2.41 0.84 -43.78
N ASN A 554 1.36 0.58 -44.56
CA ASN A 554 1.15 -0.75 -45.17
C ASN A 554 1.27 -1.92 -44.15
N GLY A 555 0.78 -1.72 -42.93
CA GLY A 555 0.83 -2.68 -41.85
C GLY A 555 2.22 -2.84 -41.20
N LYS A 556 3.21 -2.05 -41.58
CA LYS A 556 4.56 -2.07 -40.99
C LYS A 556 4.77 -0.88 -40.06
N ARG A 557 5.36 -1.15 -38.89
CA ARG A 557 5.74 -0.14 -37.91
C ARG A 557 7.14 0.39 -38.17
N THR A 558 7.30 1.69 -38.13
CA THR A 558 8.60 2.37 -38.00
C THR A 558 8.60 3.11 -36.67
N ARG A 559 9.44 2.70 -35.72
CA ARG A 559 9.59 3.34 -34.41
C ARG A 559 10.65 4.43 -34.46
N HIS A 560 10.26 5.64 -34.14
CA HIS A 560 11.14 6.80 -34.05
C HIS A 560 11.40 7.13 -32.58
N LYS A 561 12.67 7.25 -32.19
CA LYS A 561 13.06 7.80 -30.89
C LYS A 561 13.30 9.30 -31.03
N VAL A 562 12.56 10.10 -30.30
CA VAL A 562 12.64 11.57 -30.33
C VAL A 562 12.97 12.09 -28.94
N TRP A 563 13.42 13.36 -28.86
CA TRP A 563 13.65 14.03 -27.59
C TRP A 563 12.63 15.15 -27.43
N VAL A 564 11.73 15.05 -26.46
CA VAL A 564 10.85 16.13 -26.04
C VAL A 564 11.67 17.10 -25.21
N LYS A 565 11.65 18.38 -25.58
CA LYS A 565 12.40 19.44 -24.90
C LYS A 565 11.53 20.16 -23.88
N LYS A 566 12.16 20.87 -22.94
CA LYS A 566 11.48 21.80 -22.00
C LYS A 566 10.88 23.02 -22.71
N GLU A 567 10.04 22.76 -23.70
CA GLU A 567 9.36 23.76 -24.53
C GLU A 567 7.86 23.52 -24.49
N PRO A 568 7.02 24.56 -24.51
CA PRO A 568 5.57 24.40 -24.50
C PRO A 568 5.03 23.59 -25.68
N LEU A 569 5.71 23.63 -26.83
CA LEU A 569 5.32 22.91 -28.04
C LEU A 569 6.54 22.26 -28.67
N ASN A 570 6.47 20.96 -28.88
CA ASN A 570 7.42 20.16 -29.62
C ASN A 570 6.74 19.64 -30.89
N THR A 571 7.35 19.81 -32.06
CA THR A 571 6.82 19.36 -33.35
C THR A 571 7.80 18.38 -34.00
N PHE A 572 7.31 17.20 -34.35
CA PHE A 572 8.07 16.15 -35.02
C PHE A 572 7.47 15.87 -36.39
N LYS A 573 8.32 15.72 -37.42
CA LYS A 573 7.91 15.45 -38.80
C LYS A 573 8.55 14.16 -39.27
N PHE A 574 7.75 13.27 -39.82
CA PHE A 574 8.20 11.99 -40.34
C PHE A 574 7.78 11.85 -41.82
N SER A 575 8.74 11.63 -42.69
CA SER A 575 8.45 11.38 -44.11
C SER A 575 7.84 9.98 -44.27
N THR A 576 6.83 9.85 -45.11
CA THR A 576 6.12 8.61 -45.39
C THR A 576 6.04 8.37 -46.92
N GLN A 577 5.85 7.11 -47.33
CA GLN A 577 5.68 6.70 -48.71
C GLN A 577 4.22 6.77 -49.20
N GLY A 578 3.44 7.62 -48.58
CA GLY A 578 2.02 7.77 -48.80
C GLY A 578 1.39 8.29 -47.51
N LYS A 579 0.07 8.20 -47.40
CA LYS A 579 -0.62 8.56 -46.17
C LYS A 579 -0.42 7.45 -45.15
N ALA A 580 0.17 7.77 -44.01
CA ALA A 580 0.30 6.81 -42.89
C ALA A 580 -1.08 6.28 -42.43
N GLN A 581 -1.11 5.01 -42.05
CA GLN A 581 -2.30 4.35 -41.53
C GLN A 581 -2.63 4.74 -40.09
N LEU A 582 -1.57 4.83 -39.25
CA LEU A 582 -1.70 5.09 -37.82
C LEU A 582 -0.41 5.72 -37.29
N VAL A 583 -0.57 6.60 -36.32
CA VAL A 583 0.50 7.09 -35.44
C VAL A 583 0.15 6.76 -33.99
N VAL A 584 1.13 6.23 -33.25
CA VAL A 584 0.99 5.96 -31.81
C VAL A 584 2.15 6.64 -31.08
N VAL A 585 1.80 7.49 -30.13
CA VAL A 585 2.75 8.18 -29.27
C VAL A 585 2.90 7.37 -28.00
N ASP A 586 4.13 7.03 -27.62
CA ASP A 586 4.46 6.18 -26.46
C ASP A 586 3.68 4.86 -26.42
N GLY A 587 3.65 4.14 -27.53
CA GLY A 587 2.87 2.90 -27.66
C GLY A 587 3.24 1.80 -26.65
N ILE A 588 4.42 1.91 -26.06
CA ILE A 588 4.92 0.97 -25.03
C ILE A 588 4.71 1.49 -23.60
N ASN A 589 4.19 2.71 -23.47
CA ASN A 589 3.92 3.39 -22.20
C ASN A 589 5.14 3.43 -21.26
N ASP A 590 6.29 3.93 -21.80
CA ASP A 590 7.56 3.94 -21.06
C ASP A 590 7.76 5.17 -20.17
N ILE A 591 6.88 6.18 -20.25
CA ILE A 591 7.05 7.47 -19.56
C ILE A 591 5.87 7.73 -18.62
N VAL A 592 6.14 8.24 -17.42
CA VAL A 592 5.10 8.79 -16.53
C VAL A 592 4.54 10.07 -17.16
N VAL A 593 3.45 9.96 -17.92
CA VAL A 593 2.85 11.05 -18.67
C VAL A 593 1.33 10.90 -18.80
N GLU A 594 0.59 11.99 -18.69
CA GLU A 594 -0.82 12.05 -19.08
C GLU A 594 -0.94 12.56 -20.52
N PHE A 595 -1.33 11.70 -21.45
CA PHE A 595 -1.65 12.08 -22.82
C PHE A 595 -3.14 12.39 -22.98
N ASN A 596 -3.43 13.58 -23.57
CA ASN A 596 -4.74 13.94 -24.06
C ASN A 596 -4.70 13.91 -25.59
N GLU A 597 -5.21 12.83 -26.17
CA GLU A 597 -5.23 12.61 -27.61
C GLU A 597 -6.62 12.17 -28.04
N GLU A 598 -7.20 12.88 -29.01
CA GLU A 598 -8.46 12.53 -29.64
C GLU A 598 -8.21 11.99 -31.05
N LYS A 599 -8.58 10.73 -31.27
CA LYS A 599 -8.49 10.05 -32.57
C LYS A 599 -9.88 9.68 -33.08
N PRO A 600 -10.13 9.69 -34.38
CA PRO A 600 -11.28 9.02 -34.97
C PRO A 600 -11.36 7.55 -34.55
N VAL A 601 -12.55 7.03 -34.36
CA VAL A 601 -12.79 5.66 -33.86
C VAL A 601 -12.05 4.60 -34.69
N ASP A 602 -12.01 4.77 -36.02
CA ASP A 602 -11.31 3.85 -36.92
C ASP A 602 -9.79 3.80 -36.66
N LEU A 603 -9.18 4.86 -36.14
CA LEU A 603 -7.76 4.83 -35.76
C LEU A 603 -7.53 4.01 -34.46
N TYR A 604 -8.47 3.98 -33.54
CA TYR A 604 -8.39 3.06 -32.38
C TYR A 604 -8.60 1.60 -32.82
N VAL A 605 -9.45 1.34 -33.79
CA VAL A 605 -9.56 0.02 -34.43
C VAL A 605 -8.23 -0.39 -35.05
N GLN A 606 -7.61 0.50 -35.85
CA GLN A 606 -6.27 0.24 -36.42
C GLN A 606 -5.21 0.04 -35.32
N GLN A 607 -5.26 0.82 -34.24
CA GLN A 607 -4.33 0.70 -33.12
C GLN A 607 -4.40 -0.70 -32.49
N TYR A 608 -5.61 -1.20 -32.19
CA TYR A 608 -5.76 -2.57 -31.68
C TYR A 608 -5.23 -3.62 -32.67
N LEU A 609 -5.52 -3.48 -33.96
CA LEU A 609 -5.16 -4.46 -34.97
C LEU A 609 -3.68 -4.47 -35.32
N LEU A 610 -2.99 -3.32 -35.25
CA LEU A 610 -1.59 -3.16 -35.69
C LEU A 610 -0.60 -3.27 -34.53
N CYS A 611 -0.94 -2.85 -33.31
CA CYS A 611 -0.06 -2.86 -32.13
C CYS A 611 -0.07 -4.21 -31.41
N LYS A 612 0.10 -5.33 -32.15
CA LYS A 612 -0.05 -6.69 -31.61
C LYS A 612 0.92 -7.02 -30.46
N ASP A 613 2.12 -6.44 -30.51
CA ASP A 613 3.20 -6.72 -29.55
C ASP A 613 3.26 -5.70 -28.41
N GLU A 614 2.31 -4.74 -28.36
CA GLU A 614 2.29 -3.65 -27.39
C GLU A 614 0.97 -3.67 -26.60
N LEU A 615 1.02 -4.30 -25.42
CA LEU A 615 -0.17 -4.42 -24.56
C LEU A 615 -0.80 -3.07 -24.21
N PRO A 616 -0.01 -2.04 -23.76
CA PRO A 616 -0.57 -0.73 -23.39
C PRO A 616 -1.36 -0.09 -24.52
N SER A 617 -0.85 -0.15 -25.75
CA SER A 617 -1.53 0.35 -26.95
C SER A 617 -2.86 -0.37 -27.21
N ARG A 618 -2.91 -1.70 -27.02
CA ARG A 618 -4.14 -2.49 -27.17
C ARG A 618 -5.15 -2.18 -26.07
N MET A 619 -4.70 -2.06 -24.82
CA MET A 619 -5.56 -1.69 -23.68
C MET A 619 -6.17 -0.31 -23.89
N GLN A 620 -5.38 0.69 -24.29
CA GLN A 620 -5.86 2.03 -24.61
C GLN A 620 -6.92 2.00 -25.70
N ALA A 621 -6.68 1.25 -26.79
CA ALA A 621 -7.62 1.13 -27.87
C ALA A 621 -8.96 0.50 -27.39
N ILE A 622 -8.91 -0.59 -26.62
CA ILE A 622 -10.12 -1.24 -26.06
C ILE A 622 -10.91 -0.25 -25.18
N LYS A 623 -10.24 0.44 -24.24
CA LYS A 623 -10.89 1.45 -23.39
C LYS A 623 -11.59 2.54 -24.22
N LYS A 624 -10.98 3.02 -25.30
CA LYS A 624 -11.58 4.05 -26.19
C LYS A 624 -12.70 3.50 -27.09
N LEU A 625 -12.57 2.26 -27.56
CA LEU A 625 -13.59 1.59 -28.36
C LEU A 625 -14.85 1.28 -27.52
N ALA A 626 -14.68 0.97 -26.24
CA ALA A 626 -15.79 0.74 -25.32
C ALA A 626 -16.79 1.91 -25.28
N TYR A 627 -16.30 3.14 -25.24
CA TYR A 627 -17.15 4.35 -25.27
C TYR A 627 -17.89 4.56 -26.62
N ASN A 628 -17.45 3.89 -27.69
CA ASN A 628 -17.97 4.07 -29.03
C ASN A 628 -18.77 2.87 -29.56
N GLN A 629 -18.96 1.82 -28.76
CA GLN A 629 -19.53 0.54 -29.21
C GLN A 629 -20.97 0.65 -29.71
N LEU A 630 -21.76 1.59 -29.15
CA LEU A 630 -23.15 1.78 -29.54
C LEU A 630 -23.36 2.60 -30.83
N ILE A 631 -22.33 3.37 -31.22
CA ILE A 631 -22.39 4.27 -32.37
C ILE A 631 -21.51 3.84 -33.55
N SER A 632 -20.60 2.89 -33.33
CA SER A 632 -19.67 2.37 -34.34
C SER A 632 -19.67 0.85 -34.38
N LYS A 633 -20.11 0.30 -35.51
CA LYS A 633 -20.06 -1.15 -35.75
C LYS A 633 -18.62 -1.70 -35.70
N ASN A 634 -17.66 -0.90 -36.20
CA ASN A 634 -16.26 -1.29 -36.18
C ASN A 634 -15.74 -1.37 -34.74
N ALA A 635 -16.18 -0.46 -33.85
CA ALA A 635 -15.81 -0.49 -32.42
C ALA A 635 -16.33 -1.80 -31.77
N LEU A 636 -17.62 -2.09 -31.90
CA LEU A 636 -18.22 -3.29 -31.33
C LEU A 636 -17.58 -4.58 -31.86
N SER A 637 -17.39 -4.69 -33.18
CA SER A 637 -16.79 -5.88 -33.79
C SER A 637 -15.32 -6.07 -33.34
N THR A 638 -14.61 -4.97 -33.08
CA THR A 638 -13.25 -5.03 -32.55
C THR A 638 -13.22 -5.49 -31.10
N LEU A 639 -14.14 -5.01 -30.25
CA LEU A 639 -14.28 -5.51 -28.88
C LEU A 639 -14.56 -7.01 -28.85
N ILE A 640 -15.48 -7.50 -29.68
CA ILE A 640 -15.79 -8.94 -29.82
C ILE A 640 -14.55 -9.72 -30.31
N THR A 641 -13.76 -9.14 -31.21
CA THR A 641 -12.50 -9.74 -31.66
C THR A 641 -11.50 -9.83 -30.52
N ALA A 642 -11.41 -8.78 -29.68
CA ALA A 642 -10.51 -8.69 -28.53
C ALA A 642 -10.84 -9.71 -27.43
N MET A 643 -12.06 -10.22 -27.37
CA MET A 643 -12.42 -11.34 -26.47
C MET A 643 -11.65 -12.65 -26.80
N LYS A 644 -10.94 -12.70 -27.93
CA LYS A 644 -10.11 -13.82 -28.37
C LYS A 644 -8.62 -13.47 -28.41
N ASP A 645 -8.23 -12.35 -27.83
CA ASP A 645 -6.83 -11.89 -27.79
C ASP A 645 -5.93 -12.93 -27.09
N PRO A 646 -4.65 -13.08 -27.50
CA PRO A 646 -3.70 -13.93 -26.78
C PRO A 646 -3.55 -13.56 -25.30
N SER A 647 -3.53 -12.26 -24.95
CA SER A 647 -3.49 -11.78 -23.56
C SER A 647 -4.82 -12.03 -22.84
N ALA A 648 -4.74 -12.66 -21.69
CA ALA A 648 -5.89 -12.86 -20.83
C ALA A 648 -6.45 -11.53 -20.28
N GLY A 649 -5.56 -10.57 -19.99
CA GLY A 649 -5.95 -9.22 -19.54
C GLY A 649 -6.77 -8.49 -20.61
N ILE A 650 -6.35 -8.56 -21.87
CA ILE A 650 -7.11 -7.98 -22.99
C ILE A 650 -8.46 -8.69 -23.15
N ARG A 651 -8.51 -10.04 -23.09
CA ARG A 651 -9.79 -10.76 -23.17
C ARG A 651 -10.75 -10.32 -22.06
N LYS A 652 -10.24 -10.28 -20.82
CA LYS A 652 -11.03 -9.85 -19.66
C LYS A 652 -11.51 -8.40 -19.82
N LEU A 653 -10.61 -7.48 -20.17
CA LEU A 653 -10.94 -6.07 -20.38
C LEU A 653 -11.99 -5.88 -21.48
N ALA A 654 -11.87 -6.63 -22.58
CA ALA A 654 -12.85 -6.58 -23.67
C ALA A 654 -14.24 -7.03 -23.20
N ILE A 655 -14.34 -8.14 -22.43
CA ILE A 655 -15.59 -8.64 -21.85
C ILE A 655 -16.17 -7.62 -20.87
N GLU A 656 -15.40 -7.10 -19.94
CA GLU A 656 -15.83 -6.10 -18.97
C GLU A 656 -16.36 -4.83 -19.65
N SER A 657 -15.77 -4.46 -20.79
CA SER A 657 -16.12 -3.28 -21.57
C SER A 657 -17.45 -3.40 -22.34
N LEU A 658 -18.02 -4.60 -22.51
CA LEU A 658 -19.26 -4.76 -23.24
C LEU A 658 -20.45 -4.18 -22.48
N ASP A 659 -21.20 -3.30 -23.14
CA ASP A 659 -22.49 -2.80 -22.65
C ASP A 659 -23.62 -3.76 -23.05
N VAL A 660 -23.75 -4.85 -22.32
CA VAL A 660 -24.77 -5.89 -22.55
C VAL A 660 -26.19 -5.46 -22.17
N THR A 661 -26.44 -4.18 -21.87
CA THR A 661 -27.80 -3.63 -21.77
C THR A 661 -28.38 -3.30 -23.12
N ASP A 662 -27.55 -3.12 -24.14
CA ASP A 662 -27.96 -2.89 -25.53
C ASP A 662 -28.18 -4.22 -26.28
N SER A 663 -29.29 -4.35 -26.98
CA SER A 663 -29.70 -5.57 -27.66
C SER A 663 -28.79 -5.98 -28.83
N VAL A 664 -28.18 -5.02 -29.52
CA VAL A 664 -27.25 -5.28 -30.63
C VAL A 664 -25.94 -5.84 -30.09
N VAL A 665 -25.46 -5.32 -28.94
CA VAL A 665 -24.29 -5.85 -28.24
C VAL A 665 -24.57 -7.26 -27.74
N GLN A 666 -25.76 -7.50 -27.15
CA GLN A 666 -26.16 -8.84 -26.72
C GLN A 666 -26.10 -9.85 -27.86
N GLU A 667 -26.81 -9.55 -28.98
CA GLU A 667 -26.90 -10.43 -30.15
C GLU A 667 -25.53 -10.83 -30.69
N GLN A 668 -24.58 -9.86 -30.75
CA GLN A 668 -23.26 -10.10 -31.32
C GLN A 668 -22.26 -10.76 -30.34
N ALA A 669 -22.43 -10.59 -29.04
CA ALA A 669 -21.48 -11.06 -28.04
C ALA A 669 -21.87 -12.40 -27.39
N GLU A 670 -23.17 -12.74 -27.35
CA GLU A 670 -23.72 -13.83 -26.58
C GLU A 670 -23.07 -15.20 -26.87
N GLU A 671 -22.90 -15.57 -28.12
CA GLU A 671 -22.28 -16.87 -28.50
C GLU A 671 -20.81 -16.92 -28.09
N ALA A 672 -20.08 -15.83 -28.29
CA ALA A 672 -18.67 -15.72 -27.89
C ALA A 672 -18.50 -15.78 -26.37
N LEU A 673 -19.36 -15.08 -25.61
CA LEU A 673 -19.39 -15.13 -24.16
C LEU A 673 -19.65 -16.54 -23.64
N ALA A 674 -20.65 -17.25 -24.20
CA ALA A 674 -20.95 -18.61 -23.81
C ALA A 674 -19.78 -19.56 -24.01
N LYS A 675 -19.10 -19.47 -25.15
CA LYS A 675 -17.91 -20.28 -25.46
C LYS A 675 -16.76 -19.99 -24.51
N ILE A 676 -16.51 -18.71 -24.20
CA ILE A 676 -15.46 -18.29 -23.26
C ILE A 676 -15.78 -18.77 -21.84
N ALA A 677 -17.02 -18.61 -21.40
CA ALA A 677 -17.47 -19.08 -20.08
C ALA A 677 -17.29 -20.59 -19.90
N GLU A 678 -17.43 -21.37 -20.98
CA GLU A 678 -17.25 -22.82 -20.95
C GLU A 678 -15.78 -23.23 -20.94
N SER A 679 -14.90 -22.58 -21.74
CA SER A 679 -13.64 -23.18 -22.13
C SER A 679 -12.43 -22.27 -22.14
N ASP A 680 -12.51 -20.99 -21.71
CA ASP A 680 -11.30 -20.17 -21.62
C ASP A 680 -10.29 -20.79 -20.65
N PRO A 681 -8.98 -20.83 -20.97
CA PRO A 681 -7.97 -21.43 -20.11
C PRO A 681 -7.77 -20.68 -18.78
N LYS A 682 -8.21 -19.41 -18.70
CA LYS A 682 -8.10 -18.58 -17.48
C LYS A 682 -9.45 -18.47 -16.78
N THR A 683 -9.50 -18.93 -15.55
CA THR A 683 -10.73 -18.97 -14.74
C THR A 683 -11.35 -17.59 -14.53
N LEU A 684 -10.53 -16.54 -14.33
CA LEU A 684 -11.01 -15.16 -14.19
C LEU A 684 -11.70 -14.64 -15.46
N VAL A 685 -11.21 -15.02 -16.65
CA VAL A 685 -11.87 -14.70 -17.92
C VAL A 685 -13.21 -15.45 -18.07
N ARG A 686 -13.23 -16.75 -17.67
CA ARG A 686 -14.48 -17.54 -17.63
C ARG A 686 -15.49 -16.93 -16.68
N ALA A 687 -15.07 -16.53 -15.50
CA ALA A 687 -15.94 -15.92 -14.50
C ALA A 687 -16.57 -14.61 -15.01
N GLU A 688 -15.78 -13.77 -15.69
CA GLU A 688 -16.29 -12.52 -16.24
C GLU A 688 -17.29 -12.74 -17.38
N ALA A 689 -17.04 -13.73 -18.23
CA ALA A 689 -17.99 -14.13 -19.27
C ALA A 689 -19.31 -14.67 -18.67
N LEU A 690 -19.23 -15.48 -17.59
CA LEU A 690 -20.43 -15.93 -16.85
C LEU A 690 -21.21 -14.75 -16.27
N LYS A 691 -20.54 -13.77 -15.66
CA LYS A 691 -21.21 -12.57 -15.13
C LYS A 691 -21.95 -11.78 -16.21
N LYS A 692 -21.35 -11.62 -17.40
CA LYS A 692 -22.02 -10.97 -18.55
C LYS A 692 -23.19 -11.80 -19.07
N LEU A 693 -23.04 -13.12 -19.19
CA LEU A 693 -24.13 -14.01 -19.58
C LEU A 693 -25.29 -13.95 -18.59
N ALA A 694 -25.03 -13.91 -17.28
CA ALA A 694 -26.05 -13.79 -16.25
C ALA A 694 -26.93 -12.55 -16.41
N GLN A 695 -26.38 -11.46 -16.95
CA GLN A 695 -27.10 -10.20 -17.20
C GLN A 695 -28.09 -10.31 -18.39
N ILE A 696 -27.83 -11.18 -19.39
CA ILE A 696 -28.59 -11.30 -20.62
C ILE A 696 -29.47 -12.52 -20.64
N ASP A 697 -29.23 -13.56 -19.83
CA ASP A 697 -29.94 -14.83 -19.84
C ASP A 697 -31.26 -14.76 -19.08
N LYS A 698 -32.27 -14.14 -19.68
CA LYS A 698 -33.64 -14.01 -19.12
C LYS A 698 -34.46 -15.32 -19.20
N ASP A 699 -34.18 -16.14 -20.18
CA ASP A 699 -34.98 -17.35 -20.51
C ASP A 699 -34.32 -18.64 -19.96
N LYS A 700 -33.29 -18.53 -19.13
CA LYS A 700 -32.53 -19.66 -18.55
C LYS A 700 -31.92 -20.59 -19.61
N LYS A 701 -31.55 -20.04 -20.76
CA LYS A 701 -30.90 -20.74 -21.86
C LYS A 701 -29.61 -21.40 -21.44
N TYR A 702 -28.86 -20.73 -20.56
CA TYR A 702 -27.54 -21.13 -20.08
C TYR A 702 -27.54 -21.81 -18.70
N LEU A 703 -28.71 -22.18 -18.17
CA LEU A 703 -28.85 -22.82 -16.87
C LEU A 703 -27.89 -24.01 -16.68
N ASN A 704 -27.73 -24.87 -17.68
CA ASN A 704 -26.85 -26.03 -17.60
C ASN A 704 -25.35 -25.62 -17.58
N LEU A 705 -24.97 -24.51 -18.22
CA LEU A 705 -23.62 -23.97 -18.16
C LEU A 705 -23.30 -23.53 -16.73
N PHE A 706 -24.20 -22.80 -16.07
CA PHE A 706 -24.04 -22.38 -14.69
C PHE A 706 -24.02 -23.56 -13.70
N LYS A 707 -24.89 -24.57 -13.90
CA LYS A 707 -24.84 -25.80 -13.10
C LYS A 707 -23.47 -26.53 -13.21
N ASN A 708 -22.90 -26.55 -14.42
CA ASN A 708 -21.59 -27.15 -14.62
C ASN A 708 -20.48 -26.28 -13.98
N ALA A 709 -20.60 -24.96 -13.98
CA ALA A 709 -19.65 -24.03 -13.37
C ALA A 709 -19.58 -24.20 -11.84
N LEU A 710 -20.62 -24.68 -11.16
CA LEU A 710 -20.58 -25.05 -9.73
C LEU A 710 -19.54 -26.13 -9.40
N LYS A 711 -19.18 -26.98 -10.39
CA LYS A 711 -18.21 -28.08 -10.22
C LYS A 711 -16.75 -27.58 -10.32
N SER A 712 -16.55 -26.31 -10.66
CA SER A 712 -15.20 -25.74 -10.80
C SER A 712 -14.48 -25.69 -9.45
N GLU A 713 -13.18 -25.89 -9.46
CA GLU A 713 -12.34 -25.60 -8.28
C GLU A 713 -12.17 -24.09 -8.08
N SER A 714 -12.26 -23.28 -9.15
CA SER A 714 -12.14 -21.82 -9.12
C SER A 714 -13.27 -21.18 -8.32
N PHE A 715 -12.92 -20.35 -7.35
CA PHE A 715 -13.91 -19.59 -6.59
C PHE A 715 -14.59 -18.50 -7.43
N ALA A 716 -13.87 -17.87 -8.36
CA ALA A 716 -14.47 -16.86 -9.25
C ALA A 716 -15.55 -17.47 -10.16
N VAL A 717 -15.26 -18.62 -10.77
CA VAL A 717 -16.21 -19.34 -11.63
C VAL A 717 -17.40 -19.87 -10.83
N LYS A 718 -17.13 -20.49 -9.67
CA LYS A 718 -18.17 -21.02 -8.78
C LYS A 718 -19.04 -19.91 -8.21
N GLY A 719 -18.44 -18.78 -7.81
CA GLY A 719 -19.16 -17.60 -7.31
C GLY A 719 -20.11 -17.00 -8.36
N ALA A 720 -19.64 -16.82 -9.60
CA ALA A 720 -20.51 -16.36 -10.69
C ALA A 720 -21.69 -17.32 -10.95
N ALA A 721 -21.47 -18.62 -10.80
CA ALA A 721 -22.56 -19.62 -10.92
C ALA A 721 -23.54 -19.54 -9.75
N ILE A 722 -23.05 -19.39 -8.53
CA ILE A 722 -23.89 -19.24 -7.33
C ILE A 722 -24.79 -18.01 -7.45
N ASP A 723 -24.23 -16.87 -7.87
CA ASP A 723 -24.99 -15.62 -8.06
C ASP A 723 -26.17 -15.81 -9.06
N TYR A 724 -25.88 -16.39 -10.21
CA TYR A 724 -26.94 -16.67 -11.22
C TYR A 724 -27.98 -17.65 -10.70
N LEU A 725 -27.55 -18.78 -10.12
CA LEU A 725 -28.45 -19.84 -9.67
C LEU A 725 -29.29 -19.41 -8.46
N SER A 726 -28.75 -18.58 -7.57
CA SER A 726 -29.50 -17.99 -6.45
C SER A 726 -30.77 -17.26 -6.90
N GLN A 727 -30.74 -16.71 -8.12
CA GLN A 727 -31.86 -15.95 -8.69
C GLN A 727 -32.75 -16.80 -9.58
N ASN A 728 -32.19 -17.76 -10.31
CA ASN A 728 -32.85 -18.44 -11.40
C ASN A 728 -33.22 -19.90 -11.10
N ALA A 729 -32.51 -20.60 -10.23
CA ALA A 729 -32.72 -22.00 -9.85
C ALA A 729 -32.15 -22.28 -8.44
N PRO A 730 -32.71 -21.64 -7.37
CA PRO A 730 -32.18 -21.75 -6.02
C PRO A 730 -32.16 -23.18 -5.48
N GLU A 731 -33.02 -24.07 -5.98
CA GLU A 731 -33.05 -25.48 -5.65
C GLU A 731 -31.76 -26.23 -6.00
N GLU A 732 -31.02 -25.76 -7.00
CA GLU A 732 -29.72 -26.33 -7.37
C GLU A 732 -28.61 -26.06 -6.31
N LEU A 733 -28.82 -25.09 -5.44
CA LEU A 733 -27.94 -24.75 -4.36
C LEU A 733 -28.25 -25.50 -3.05
N ASP A 734 -29.36 -26.29 -3.02
CA ASP A 734 -29.81 -26.96 -1.80
C ASP A 734 -28.84 -28.01 -1.29
N ASN A 735 -28.09 -28.62 -2.19
CA ASN A 735 -27.09 -29.64 -1.88
C ASN A 735 -25.67 -29.06 -1.59
N LEU A 736 -25.46 -27.72 -1.72
CA LEU A 736 -24.19 -27.09 -1.49
C LEU A 736 -23.94 -26.71 0.00
N SER A 737 -24.92 -26.94 0.89
CA SER A 737 -24.92 -26.36 2.23
C SER A 737 -23.90 -26.98 3.22
N GLU A 738 -23.44 -28.22 3.01
CA GLU A 738 -22.59 -28.91 3.98
C GLU A 738 -21.09 -28.65 3.82
N ASP A 739 -20.63 -28.39 2.58
CA ASP A 739 -19.21 -28.22 2.24
C ASP A 739 -18.86 -26.86 1.63
N LEU A 740 -19.79 -25.89 1.64
CA LEU A 740 -19.55 -24.60 0.99
C LEU A 740 -18.63 -23.73 1.84
N ASP A 741 -17.53 -23.30 1.24
CA ASP A 741 -16.65 -22.33 1.87
C ASP A 741 -17.38 -20.99 2.09
N ILE A 742 -17.23 -20.44 3.29
CA ILE A 742 -17.86 -19.16 3.68
C ILE A 742 -17.52 -18.03 2.70
N LYS A 743 -16.32 -17.97 2.17
CA LYS A 743 -15.88 -16.98 1.19
C LYS A 743 -16.68 -16.99 -0.12
N LEU A 744 -17.29 -18.14 -0.47
CA LEU A 744 -18.23 -18.25 -1.58
C LEU A 744 -19.64 -17.81 -1.19
N ALA A 745 -20.05 -18.14 0.03
CA ALA A 745 -21.39 -17.83 0.52
C ALA A 745 -21.62 -16.33 0.72
N VAL A 746 -20.62 -15.58 1.21
CA VAL A 746 -20.73 -14.13 1.48
C VAL A 746 -21.05 -13.30 0.24
N ASN A 747 -20.77 -13.80 -0.94
CA ASN A 747 -21.09 -13.14 -2.21
C ASN A 747 -22.55 -13.35 -2.69
N SER A 748 -23.32 -14.23 -2.00
CA SER A 748 -24.71 -14.51 -2.36
C SER A 748 -25.66 -14.25 -1.19
N PRO A 749 -26.32 -13.07 -1.16
CA PRO A 749 -27.26 -12.72 -0.08
C PRO A 749 -28.33 -13.78 0.17
N ARG A 750 -28.90 -14.37 -0.90
CA ARG A 750 -29.92 -15.44 -0.77
C ARG A 750 -29.37 -16.71 -0.14
N LEU A 751 -28.12 -17.06 -0.45
CA LEU A 751 -27.46 -18.22 0.15
C LEU A 751 -27.18 -17.96 1.63
N LEU A 752 -26.73 -16.75 1.99
CA LEU A 752 -26.54 -16.34 3.38
C LEU A 752 -27.84 -16.39 4.18
N GLU A 753 -28.96 -15.91 3.61
CA GLU A 753 -30.28 -16.01 4.27
C GLU A 753 -30.66 -17.45 4.65
N LYS A 754 -30.24 -18.42 3.85
CA LYS A 754 -30.46 -19.83 4.09
C LYS A 754 -29.45 -20.40 5.12
N LEU A 755 -28.17 -20.06 4.99
CA LEU A 755 -27.08 -20.68 5.75
C LEU A 755 -26.89 -20.07 7.14
N ILE A 756 -27.09 -18.76 7.34
CA ILE A 756 -26.91 -18.12 8.64
C ILE A 756 -27.74 -18.79 9.75
N PRO A 757 -29.03 -19.14 9.59
CA PRO A 757 -29.79 -19.86 10.62
C PRO A 757 -29.19 -21.21 11.00
N GLN A 758 -28.71 -21.96 10.01
CA GLN A 758 -28.04 -23.24 10.20
C GLN A 758 -26.72 -23.07 10.93
N TRP A 759 -25.85 -22.16 10.47
CA TRP A 759 -24.56 -21.87 11.10
C TRP A 759 -24.71 -21.36 12.52
N ARG A 760 -25.75 -20.57 12.80
CA ARG A 760 -26.08 -20.12 14.16
C ARG A 760 -26.47 -21.30 15.06
N GLN A 761 -27.24 -22.25 14.56
CA GLN A 761 -27.61 -23.47 15.29
C GLN A 761 -26.40 -24.37 15.56
N GLU A 762 -25.46 -24.45 14.62
CA GLU A 762 -24.21 -25.20 14.72
C GLU A 762 -23.11 -24.45 15.49
N ASN A 763 -23.38 -23.21 15.91
CA ASN A 763 -22.44 -22.31 16.58
C ASN A 763 -21.14 -22.07 15.80
N LYS A 764 -21.25 -21.86 14.47
CA LYS A 764 -20.12 -21.59 13.56
C LYS A 764 -19.56 -20.17 13.72
N ILE A 765 -19.17 -19.79 14.94
CA ILE A 765 -18.63 -18.46 15.25
C ILE A 765 -17.31 -18.19 14.54
N ASN A 766 -16.60 -19.21 14.10
CA ASN A 766 -15.41 -19.10 13.25
C ASN A 766 -15.68 -18.46 11.89
N TYR A 767 -16.95 -18.27 11.48
CA TYR A 767 -17.35 -17.57 10.26
C TYR A 767 -17.54 -16.05 10.47
N PHE A 768 -17.44 -15.56 11.70
CA PHE A 768 -17.61 -14.14 12.00
C PHE A 768 -16.63 -13.23 11.27
N PRO A 769 -15.35 -13.56 11.08
CA PRO A 769 -14.43 -12.72 10.32
C PRO A 769 -14.97 -12.38 8.91
N GLU A 770 -15.44 -13.36 8.18
CA GLU A 770 -15.99 -13.19 6.83
C GLU A 770 -17.39 -12.53 6.83
N LEU A 771 -18.18 -12.75 7.87
CA LEU A 771 -19.51 -12.16 8.01
C LEU A 771 -19.49 -10.71 8.53
N ASN A 772 -18.39 -10.23 9.10
CA ASN A 772 -18.32 -8.89 9.69
C ASN A 772 -18.62 -7.78 8.66
N GLU A 773 -18.10 -7.90 7.43
CA GLU A 773 -18.38 -6.92 6.38
C GLU A 773 -19.87 -6.96 5.99
N MET A 774 -20.45 -8.16 5.83
CA MET A 774 -21.87 -8.31 5.54
C MET A 774 -22.75 -7.74 6.66
N ALA A 775 -22.41 -8.03 7.91
CA ALA A 775 -23.10 -7.46 9.07
C ALA A 775 -23.00 -5.93 9.11
N ALA A 776 -21.83 -5.39 8.79
CA ALA A 776 -21.60 -3.96 8.76
C ALA A 776 -22.39 -3.24 7.65
N LEU A 777 -22.69 -3.91 6.53
CA LEU A 777 -23.58 -3.37 5.48
C LEU A 777 -24.96 -3.01 6.03
N TYR A 778 -25.43 -3.65 7.10
CA TYR A 778 -26.70 -3.30 7.73
C TYR A 778 -26.74 -1.85 8.21
N ALA A 779 -25.61 -1.28 8.57
CA ALA A 779 -25.49 0.15 8.92
C ALA A 779 -25.66 1.09 7.71
N LEU A 780 -25.65 0.58 6.49
CA LEU A 780 -25.87 1.36 5.26
C LEU A 780 -27.30 1.27 4.73
N MET A 781 -28.23 0.64 5.43
CA MET A 781 -29.65 0.68 5.10
C MET A 781 -30.15 2.15 5.16
N PRO A 782 -30.89 2.69 4.21
CA PRO A 782 -31.48 2.10 3.02
C PRO A 782 -30.66 2.21 1.73
N TYR A 783 -29.37 2.48 1.82
CA TYR A 783 -28.47 2.76 0.68
C TYR A 783 -27.91 1.49 0.01
N ILE A 784 -28.05 0.32 0.66
CA ILE A 784 -27.63 -0.96 0.06
C ILE A 784 -28.69 -1.49 -0.88
N LYS A 785 -28.27 -2.36 -1.79
CA LYS A 785 -29.20 -3.06 -2.67
C LYS A 785 -30.18 -3.91 -1.83
N PRO A 786 -31.48 -3.91 -2.16
CA PRO A 786 -32.50 -4.59 -1.37
C PRO A 786 -32.22 -6.08 -1.10
N GLU A 787 -31.54 -6.76 -2.04
CA GLU A 787 -31.16 -8.16 -1.89
C GLU A 787 -30.18 -8.45 -0.76
N TYR A 788 -29.39 -7.47 -0.34
CA TYR A 788 -28.46 -7.61 0.79
C TYR A 788 -29.08 -7.30 2.14
N ALA A 789 -30.22 -6.61 2.17
CA ALA A 789 -30.81 -6.08 3.39
C ALA A 789 -31.07 -7.14 4.46
N LYS A 790 -31.69 -8.26 4.07
CA LYS A 790 -32.05 -9.32 5.01
C LYS A 790 -30.85 -10.13 5.48
N ALA A 791 -29.94 -10.49 4.56
CA ALA A 791 -28.72 -11.21 4.90
C ALA A 791 -27.83 -10.39 5.85
N SER A 792 -27.65 -9.10 5.57
CA SER A 792 -26.88 -8.20 6.42
C SER A 792 -27.50 -8.04 7.82
N GLN A 793 -28.83 -7.92 7.91
CA GLN A 793 -29.51 -7.90 9.20
C GLN A 793 -29.31 -9.20 9.98
N MET A 794 -29.47 -10.35 9.33
CA MET A 794 -29.30 -11.65 9.97
C MET A 794 -27.87 -11.86 10.49
N ALA A 795 -26.86 -11.48 9.71
CA ALA A 795 -25.46 -11.52 10.14
C ALA A 795 -25.23 -10.58 11.33
N PHE A 796 -25.71 -9.34 11.25
CA PHE A 796 -25.63 -8.35 12.33
C PHE A 796 -26.25 -8.85 13.63
N ASP A 797 -27.51 -9.36 13.57
CA ASP A 797 -28.24 -9.87 14.73
C ASP A 797 -27.53 -11.07 15.37
N TRP A 798 -26.98 -11.96 14.56
CA TRP A 798 -26.23 -13.12 15.07
C TRP A 798 -24.93 -12.70 15.76
N ILE A 799 -24.09 -11.91 15.09
CA ILE A 799 -22.80 -11.48 15.61
C ILE A 799 -22.98 -10.66 16.89
N LEU A 800 -23.88 -9.68 16.91
CA LEU A 800 -24.10 -8.85 18.09
C LEU A 800 -24.80 -9.58 19.24
N SER A 801 -25.62 -10.60 18.97
CA SER A 801 -26.21 -11.45 20.02
C SER A 801 -25.16 -12.38 20.68
N THR A 802 -24.01 -12.55 20.06
CA THR A 802 -22.89 -13.33 20.57
C THR A 802 -21.92 -12.39 21.32
N ASN A 803 -21.34 -12.87 22.43
CA ASN A 803 -20.41 -12.04 23.21
C ASN A 803 -18.98 -12.14 22.65
N ASP A 804 -18.81 -11.82 21.36
CA ASP A 804 -17.51 -11.81 20.71
C ASP A 804 -16.92 -10.40 20.61
N LEU A 805 -15.84 -10.15 21.36
CA LEU A 805 -15.17 -8.86 21.38
C LEU A 805 -14.52 -8.52 20.03
N ALA A 806 -13.88 -9.51 19.40
CA ALA A 806 -13.18 -9.29 18.14
C ALA A 806 -14.13 -8.85 17.01
N SER A 807 -15.30 -9.51 16.88
CA SER A 807 -16.32 -9.11 15.90
C SER A 807 -16.94 -7.75 16.23
N THR A 808 -17.13 -7.42 17.51
CA THR A 808 -17.61 -6.09 17.91
C THR A 808 -16.60 -5.02 17.51
N GLN A 809 -15.30 -5.26 17.70
CA GLN A 809 -14.22 -4.36 17.26
C GLN A 809 -14.16 -4.23 15.74
N ALA A 810 -14.31 -5.34 15.00
CA ALA A 810 -14.34 -5.32 13.54
C ALA A 810 -15.50 -4.47 13.00
N ILE A 811 -16.72 -4.66 13.53
CA ILE A 811 -17.90 -3.87 13.17
C ILE A 811 -17.69 -2.39 13.50
N ALA A 812 -17.17 -2.07 14.68
CA ALA A 812 -16.87 -0.69 15.08
C ALA A 812 -15.85 -0.04 14.13
N LYS A 813 -14.81 -0.76 13.72
CA LYS A 813 -13.84 -0.29 12.72
C LYS A 813 -14.50 0.01 11.37
N VAL A 814 -15.41 -0.84 10.91
CA VAL A 814 -16.16 -0.60 9.66
C VAL A 814 -17.03 0.65 9.80
N TYR A 815 -17.69 0.86 10.94
CA TYR A 815 -18.47 2.09 11.19
C TYR A 815 -17.60 3.33 11.17
N SER A 816 -16.40 3.31 11.76
CA SER A 816 -15.44 4.42 11.68
C SER A 816 -15.02 4.71 10.23
N ASN A 817 -14.76 3.67 9.44
CA ASN A 817 -14.41 3.82 8.02
C ASN A 817 -15.58 4.39 7.21
N TYR A 818 -16.82 3.90 7.42
CA TYR A 818 -18.01 4.44 6.77
C TYR A 818 -18.25 5.91 7.13
N TYR A 819 -18.04 6.29 8.40
CA TYR A 819 -18.16 7.67 8.80
C TYR A 819 -17.17 8.58 8.05
N LYS A 820 -15.90 8.17 7.93
CA LYS A 820 -14.90 8.93 7.16
C LYS A 820 -15.32 9.12 5.71
N PHE A 821 -15.81 8.06 5.07
CA PHE A 821 -16.32 8.12 3.69
C PHE A 821 -17.56 9.01 3.57
N MET A 822 -18.55 8.83 4.45
CA MET A 822 -19.80 9.60 4.44
C MET A 822 -19.58 11.07 4.70
N LYS A 823 -18.63 11.42 5.57
CA LYS A 823 -18.30 12.81 5.86
C LYS A 823 -17.86 13.60 4.63
N GLU A 824 -17.23 12.93 3.68
CA GLU A 824 -16.77 13.55 2.44
C GLU A 824 -17.80 13.43 1.30
N ASN A 825 -18.58 12.34 1.25
CA ASN A 825 -19.36 11.99 0.08
C ASN A 825 -20.89 11.91 0.29
N GLN A 826 -21.38 11.61 1.53
CA GLN A 826 -22.79 11.31 1.81
C GLN A 826 -23.18 11.71 3.23
N LYS A 827 -23.08 12.96 3.57
CA LYS A 827 -23.35 13.46 4.95
C LYS A 827 -24.75 13.15 5.48
N GLU A 828 -25.74 13.05 4.60
CA GLU A 828 -27.13 12.70 4.94
C GLU A 828 -27.28 11.28 5.50
N ALA A 829 -26.33 10.39 5.27
CA ALA A 829 -26.32 9.03 5.79
C ALA A 829 -25.75 8.90 7.23
N ILE A 830 -25.03 9.92 7.72
CA ILE A 830 -24.38 9.89 9.04
C ILE A 830 -25.38 9.64 10.17
N PRO A 831 -26.56 10.29 10.25
CA PRO A 831 -27.53 10.03 11.30
C PRO A 831 -27.99 8.58 11.37
N PHE A 832 -28.13 7.90 10.21
CA PHE A 832 -28.50 6.51 10.15
C PHE A 832 -27.36 5.60 10.67
N LEU A 833 -26.13 5.83 10.25
CA LEU A 833 -24.96 5.09 10.74
C LEU A 833 -24.85 5.22 12.28
N ARG A 834 -25.05 6.41 12.82
CA ARG A 834 -25.04 6.66 14.25
C ARG A 834 -26.17 5.92 14.99
N ALA A 835 -27.37 5.87 14.38
CA ALA A 835 -28.49 5.12 14.96
C ALA A 835 -28.18 3.62 15.04
N MET A 836 -27.53 3.05 14.03
CA MET A 836 -27.13 1.62 14.03
C MET A 836 -26.06 1.34 15.10
N ALA A 837 -25.07 2.22 15.25
CA ALA A 837 -24.06 2.10 16.29
C ALA A 837 -24.70 2.17 17.71
N ASN A 838 -25.67 3.08 17.90
CA ASN A 838 -26.43 3.18 19.16
C ASN A 838 -27.25 1.90 19.42
N ASN A 839 -27.90 1.32 18.43
CA ASN A 839 -28.64 0.06 18.58
C ASN A 839 -27.72 -1.09 19.02
N ALA A 840 -26.51 -1.16 18.43
CA ALA A 840 -25.51 -2.14 18.85
C ALA A 840 -25.10 -1.94 20.32
N LEU A 841 -24.86 -0.67 20.74
CA LEU A 841 -24.51 -0.32 22.09
C LEU A 841 -25.62 -0.71 23.08
N GLU A 842 -26.88 -0.35 22.80
CA GLU A 842 -28.02 -0.69 23.64
C GLU A 842 -28.17 -2.22 23.84
N LEU A 843 -27.97 -2.99 22.79
CA LEU A 843 -28.00 -4.46 22.87
C LEU A 843 -26.93 -4.98 23.84
N LYS A 844 -25.69 -4.49 23.72
CA LYS A 844 -24.59 -4.89 24.61
C LYS A 844 -24.81 -4.42 26.06
N GLN A 845 -25.33 -3.25 26.27
CA GLN A 845 -25.68 -2.72 27.61
C GLN A 845 -26.77 -3.55 28.29
N LYS A 846 -27.81 -3.96 27.55
CA LYS A 846 -28.87 -4.85 28.06
C LYS A 846 -28.29 -6.23 28.44
N THR A 847 -27.42 -6.76 27.58
CA THR A 847 -26.80 -8.07 27.87
C THR A 847 -25.88 -7.97 29.10
N TYR A 848 -25.11 -6.87 29.23
CA TYR A 848 -24.25 -6.64 30.39
C TYR A 848 -25.03 -6.51 31.70
N GLN A 849 -26.19 -5.89 31.67
CA GLN A 849 -27.07 -5.79 32.86
C GLN A 849 -27.53 -7.17 33.35
N GLN A 850 -27.71 -8.14 32.41
CA GLN A 850 -28.12 -9.51 32.74
C GLN A 850 -26.94 -10.41 33.11
N TYR A 851 -25.80 -10.24 32.43
CA TYR A 851 -24.62 -11.10 32.56
C TYR A 851 -23.33 -10.25 32.58
N PRO A 852 -23.04 -9.53 33.69
CA PRO A 852 -21.87 -8.66 33.76
C PRO A 852 -20.57 -9.46 33.61
N ASN A 853 -19.73 -9.04 32.69
CA ASN A 853 -18.36 -9.56 32.55
C ASN A 853 -17.45 -8.53 31.86
N ASP A 854 -16.14 -8.70 31.99
CA ASP A 854 -15.16 -7.73 31.50
C ASP A 854 -15.14 -7.63 29.96
N ASP A 855 -15.42 -8.70 29.24
CA ASP A 855 -15.41 -8.69 27.76
C ASP A 855 -16.61 -7.89 27.20
N LEU A 856 -17.80 -8.04 27.80
CA LEU A 856 -18.97 -7.20 27.47
C LEU A 856 -18.72 -5.72 27.80
N LYS A 857 -18.04 -5.45 28.94
CA LYS A 857 -17.67 -4.09 29.28
C LYS A 857 -16.77 -3.47 28.22
N LYS A 858 -15.75 -4.21 27.75
CA LYS A 858 -14.88 -3.76 26.65
C LYS A 858 -15.64 -3.55 25.33
N GLN A 859 -16.60 -4.43 25.00
CA GLN A 859 -17.44 -4.26 23.82
C GLN A 859 -18.26 -2.98 23.87
N ILE A 860 -18.80 -2.64 25.04
CA ILE A 860 -19.51 -1.37 25.30
C ILE A 860 -18.56 -0.18 25.09
N GLU A 861 -17.36 -0.22 25.70
CA GLU A 861 -16.36 0.85 25.57
C GLU A 861 -15.98 1.09 24.09
N VAL A 862 -15.78 0.03 23.32
CA VAL A 862 -15.47 0.10 21.87
C VAL A 862 -16.61 0.77 21.08
N LEU A 863 -17.85 0.42 21.36
CA LEU A 863 -19.01 1.03 20.69
C LEU A 863 -19.22 2.48 21.10
N GLU A 864 -19.00 2.82 22.38
CA GLU A 864 -19.03 4.20 22.86
C GLU A 864 -17.96 5.08 22.19
N GLU A 865 -16.74 4.55 22.01
CA GLU A 865 -15.67 5.26 21.31
C GLU A 865 -16.05 5.59 19.86
N VAL A 866 -16.56 4.62 19.10
CA VAL A 866 -16.94 4.87 17.70
C VAL A 866 -18.15 5.81 17.60
N ILE A 867 -19.13 5.72 18.49
CA ILE A 867 -20.26 6.64 18.52
C ILE A 867 -19.81 8.08 18.80
N ASN A 868 -18.81 8.25 19.68
CA ASN A 868 -18.21 9.56 19.96
C ASN A 868 -17.38 10.11 18.77
N GLU A 869 -16.83 9.23 17.92
CA GLU A 869 -16.19 9.61 16.67
C GLU A 869 -17.20 10.11 15.63
N ILE A 870 -18.37 9.44 15.53
CA ILE A 870 -19.44 9.78 14.58
C ILE A 870 -20.16 11.05 15.04
N LYS A 871 -19.74 12.19 14.49
CA LYS A 871 -20.34 13.51 14.74
C LYS A 871 -21.25 13.92 13.59
N ASP A 872 -22.33 14.64 13.90
CA ASP A 872 -23.31 15.13 12.92
C ASP A 872 -22.69 16.15 11.96
#